data_663287ac6f39f95f61cbd50945a9555c
#
_entry.id   663287ac6f39f95f61cbd50945a9555c
#
_cell.length_a   1.000
_cell.length_b   1.000
_cell.length_c   1.000
_cell.angle_alpha   90.00
_cell.angle_beta   90.00
_cell.angle_gamma   90.00
#
_symmetry.space_group_name_H-M   'P 1'
#
loop_
_entity.id
_entity.type
_entity.pdbx_description
1 polymer ?
#
loop_
_entity_poly.entity_id
_entity_poly.type
_entity_poly.pdbx_seq_one_letter_code
_entity_poly.pdbx_strand_id
1 'polypeptide(L)'
;MFRDDFVWGVASSAYQIEGRDPQDGAGKCIWDTFAEEGRVYSHQNADVACDHIHRYKEDFAMMRLLGVKAYRFSLSWACLMPEGTGAVNEKAVALYRDMIQCMKENGIVPYLTMYHWELPQALQDRGGWLNEEIIEWFGTYAKAVAERFTDLAQYIFTLNEPQCFVGLGHLSGVHAPGLKLPPKEVFQIAHNALRAHGMAVKQLRKYAKQPIQIGFAPTCGVAYPYTDKPEDVEAARSIYFGFDQPIENWTWNVAWFADPVFLGKYPEEGVEKYREYLPEITDADLELIHQPIDFMGQNIYNGYYIRRGADGSPEYVDRPAGFPKTAANWPVTPECLYWGPKFLYERYHMPLYITENGMSCHDIVSADGQVHDSNRIEFLDRYLSQLQKAGDEGADIRGYFLWTFLDNFEWDKGYNERFGIVHVDFATQKRIAKDSAYWYQKVMETNGGILSMNNTNATKEILWMTPVFKQMIWGGSKLGSKWGYEIPGENTGECWAVSAHPNGDCTIKEGTFAGKTLSQLWSEEPQLFGNAPGDRFPLLVKIIDANDDLSIQVHPDDNYAGKNENGSFGKTECWYILDAPEGAALVIGHNAKDKAELEDMIHNGRWADFLREVPVKKGDFIQIDPGTVHAIKGGIEILETQQNSDITYRVYDYGRLQNGKPRELHIEKSIDVITVPAKSAKESVINISTEIKNTMNPLISCNYYRVWKLDVDGSMEVLQDYPFLIMSVVEGDGLIDGQLVKKGDHFILPNGFGKAQLQGKMELIASTM
;
A
#
# COMPACT_ATOMS: atom_id res chain seq x y z
N MET A 1 12.02 3.61 -6.39
CA MET A 1 10.70 3.42 -7.07
C MET A 1 10.89 2.48 -8.25
N PHE A 2 9.84 1.77 -8.68
CA PHE A 2 9.94 0.95 -9.89
C PHE A 2 10.21 1.79 -11.14
N ARG A 3 10.67 1.15 -12.22
CA ARG A 3 10.92 1.82 -13.51
C ARG A 3 9.63 2.43 -14.07
N ASP A 4 9.71 3.50 -14.86
CA ASP A 4 8.54 4.24 -15.38
C ASP A 4 7.61 3.39 -16.26
N ASP A 5 8.15 2.37 -16.95
CA ASP A 5 7.41 1.44 -17.80
C ASP A 5 7.07 0.12 -17.11
N PHE A 6 7.09 0.09 -15.77
CA PHE A 6 6.78 -1.10 -15.00
C PHE A 6 5.31 -1.51 -15.18
N VAL A 7 5.08 -2.80 -15.44
CA VAL A 7 3.74 -3.33 -15.67
C VAL A 7 3.13 -3.80 -14.35
N TRP A 8 2.13 -3.07 -13.89
CA TRP A 8 1.29 -3.47 -12.77
C TRP A 8 0.06 -4.20 -13.26
N GLY A 9 -0.16 -5.41 -12.80
CA GLY A 9 -1.29 -6.23 -13.24
C GLY A 9 -1.87 -7.12 -12.15
N VAL A 10 -2.91 -7.85 -12.53
CA VAL A 10 -3.50 -8.94 -11.77
C VAL A 10 -3.56 -10.19 -12.63
N ALA A 11 -3.68 -11.37 -12.01
CA ALA A 11 -3.72 -12.63 -12.73
C ALA A 11 -4.94 -13.48 -12.34
N SER A 12 -5.27 -14.45 -13.22
CA SER A 12 -6.17 -15.57 -12.96
C SER A 12 -5.96 -16.68 -13.98
N SER A 13 -6.66 -17.81 -13.83
CA SER A 13 -6.71 -18.85 -14.85
C SER A 13 -8.15 -19.23 -15.23
N ALA A 14 -8.31 -19.72 -16.44
CA ALA A 14 -9.62 -20.02 -17.02
C ALA A 14 -10.45 -20.97 -16.13
N TYR A 15 -9.94 -22.15 -15.82
CA TYR A 15 -10.66 -23.15 -15.03
C TYR A 15 -11.10 -22.64 -13.65
N GLN A 16 -10.28 -21.79 -13.04
CA GLN A 16 -10.51 -21.31 -11.69
C GLN A 16 -11.63 -20.26 -11.60
N ILE A 17 -11.91 -19.51 -12.69
CA ILE A 17 -12.86 -18.38 -12.63
C ILE A 17 -14.03 -18.47 -13.63
N GLU A 18 -13.85 -19.12 -14.78
CA GLU A 18 -14.75 -18.95 -15.92
C GLU A 18 -16.13 -19.56 -15.68
N GLY A 19 -16.18 -20.77 -15.13
CA GLY A 19 -17.39 -21.58 -15.15
C GLY A 19 -17.59 -22.24 -16.52
N ARG A 20 -18.73 -22.89 -16.71
CA ARG A 20 -19.07 -23.59 -17.95
C ARG A 20 -20.46 -23.27 -18.44
N ASP A 21 -20.62 -23.07 -19.74
CA ASP A 21 -21.90 -23.08 -20.41
C ASP A 21 -22.05 -24.44 -21.12
N PRO A 22 -23.00 -25.31 -20.71
CA PRO A 22 -23.21 -26.60 -21.36
C PRO A 22 -23.50 -26.55 -22.89
N GLN A 23 -23.81 -25.36 -23.41
CA GLN A 23 -24.14 -25.13 -24.83
C GLN A 23 -22.98 -24.52 -25.64
N ASP A 24 -21.83 -24.25 -25.02
CA ASP A 24 -20.68 -23.62 -25.68
C ASP A 24 -19.91 -24.57 -26.61
N GLY A 25 -20.14 -25.87 -26.48
CA GLY A 25 -19.46 -26.92 -27.26
C GLY A 25 -18.06 -27.25 -26.76
N ALA A 26 -17.70 -26.84 -25.53
CA ALA A 26 -16.45 -27.18 -24.91
C ALA A 26 -16.30 -28.69 -24.63
N GLY A 27 -15.08 -29.20 -24.74
CA GLY A 27 -14.71 -30.53 -24.29
C GLY A 27 -14.46 -30.56 -22.76
N LYS A 28 -14.42 -31.75 -22.18
CA LYS A 28 -13.93 -31.92 -20.80
C LYS A 28 -12.43 -31.76 -20.74
N CYS A 29 -11.95 -31.22 -19.65
CA CYS A 29 -10.53 -31.25 -19.29
C CYS A 29 -10.26 -32.22 -18.13
N ILE A 30 -9.01 -32.51 -17.86
CA ILE A 30 -8.59 -33.42 -16.78
C ILE A 30 -9.09 -33.02 -15.40
N TRP A 31 -9.29 -31.71 -15.13
CA TRP A 31 -9.83 -31.21 -13.86
C TRP A 31 -11.31 -31.50 -13.68
N ASP A 32 -12.09 -31.55 -14.76
CA ASP A 32 -13.49 -31.96 -14.68
C ASP A 32 -13.61 -33.40 -14.23
N THR A 33 -12.84 -34.29 -14.86
CA THR A 33 -12.80 -35.73 -14.51
C THR A 33 -12.30 -35.89 -13.06
N PHE A 34 -11.27 -35.16 -12.67
CA PHE A 34 -10.73 -35.22 -11.33
C PHE A 34 -11.74 -34.79 -10.26
N ALA A 35 -12.53 -33.73 -10.54
CA ALA A 35 -13.61 -33.25 -9.64
C ALA A 35 -14.78 -34.25 -9.61
N GLU A 36 -15.18 -34.81 -10.76
CA GLU A 36 -16.22 -35.86 -10.85
C GLU A 36 -15.84 -37.13 -10.06
N GLU A 37 -14.56 -37.47 -10.00
CA GLU A 37 -14.04 -38.55 -9.16
C GLU A 37 -14.08 -38.23 -7.64
N GLY A 38 -14.50 -37.02 -7.27
CA GLY A 38 -14.59 -36.60 -5.87
C GLY A 38 -13.24 -36.29 -5.21
N ARG A 39 -12.21 -35.97 -5.95
CA ARG A 39 -10.83 -35.76 -5.49
C ARG A 39 -10.53 -34.34 -5.07
N VAL A 40 -11.45 -33.41 -5.32
CA VAL A 40 -11.41 -32.05 -4.85
C VAL A 40 -12.02 -31.96 -3.44
N TYR A 41 -11.51 -31.07 -2.60
CA TYR A 41 -12.02 -30.83 -1.26
C TYR A 41 -13.55 -30.69 -1.25
N SER A 42 -14.21 -31.39 -0.32
CA SER A 42 -15.68 -31.40 -0.17
C SER A 42 -16.45 -31.69 -1.46
N HIS A 43 -15.87 -32.46 -2.40
CA HIS A 43 -16.48 -32.79 -3.69
C HIS A 43 -16.93 -31.57 -4.50
N GLN A 44 -16.21 -30.46 -4.37
CA GLN A 44 -16.47 -29.24 -5.12
C GLN A 44 -15.98 -29.37 -6.57
N ASN A 45 -16.53 -28.55 -7.46
CA ASN A 45 -16.16 -28.46 -8.87
C ASN A 45 -16.13 -27.00 -9.33
N ALA A 46 -15.66 -26.74 -10.53
CA ALA A 46 -15.58 -25.43 -11.14
C ALA A 46 -16.67 -25.16 -12.19
N ASP A 47 -17.79 -25.90 -12.17
CA ASP A 47 -18.85 -25.76 -13.17
C ASP A 47 -19.41 -24.32 -13.23
N VAL A 48 -19.46 -23.63 -12.09
CA VAL A 48 -19.85 -22.22 -12.00
C VAL A 48 -18.62 -21.35 -11.74
N ALA A 49 -17.71 -21.79 -10.88
CA ALA A 49 -16.54 -21.00 -10.43
C ALA A 49 -16.94 -19.56 -10.02
N CYS A 50 -16.41 -18.57 -10.73
CA CYS A 50 -16.81 -17.17 -10.55
C CYS A 50 -17.81 -16.70 -11.62
N ASP A 51 -18.33 -17.60 -12.45
CA ASP A 51 -19.27 -17.26 -13.55
C ASP A 51 -18.71 -16.18 -14.48
N HIS A 52 -17.36 -16.15 -14.64
CA HIS A 52 -16.68 -15.08 -15.37
C HIS A 52 -17.07 -15.02 -16.84
N ILE A 53 -17.34 -16.16 -17.49
CA ILE A 53 -17.79 -16.17 -18.89
C ILE A 53 -19.06 -15.35 -19.15
N HIS A 54 -19.92 -15.18 -18.15
CA HIS A 54 -21.12 -14.35 -18.24
C HIS A 54 -20.93 -12.93 -17.64
N ARG A 55 -19.89 -12.74 -16.79
CA ARG A 55 -19.68 -11.53 -16.00
C ARG A 55 -18.40 -10.76 -16.33
N TYR A 56 -17.61 -11.20 -17.32
CA TYR A 56 -16.31 -10.55 -17.63
C TYR A 56 -16.42 -9.03 -17.89
N LYS A 57 -17.56 -8.55 -18.43
CA LYS A 57 -17.79 -7.11 -18.65
C LYS A 57 -17.84 -6.34 -17.33
N GLU A 58 -18.50 -6.91 -16.32
CA GLU A 58 -18.56 -6.34 -14.96
C GLU A 58 -17.19 -6.43 -14.30
N ASP A 59 -16.51 -7.57 -14.42
CA ASP A 59 -15.21 -7.80 -13.81
C ASP A 59 -14.15 -6.87 -14.43
N PHE A 60 -14.12 -6.67 -15.75
CA PHE A 60 -13.19 -5.73 -16.40
C PHE A 60 -13.54 -4.26 -16.10
N ALA A 61 -14.80 -3.91 -15.97
CA ALA A 61 -15.21 -2.59 -15.51
C ALA A 61 -14.72 -2.33 -14.07
N MET A 62 -14.78 -3.33 -13.19
CA MET A 62 -14.23 -3.25 -11.82
C MET A 62 -12.72 -3.13 -11.84
N MET A 63 -12.00 -3.92 -12.65
CA MET A 63 -10.55 -3.79 -12.83
C MET A 63 -10.15 -2.37 -13.25
N ARG A 64 -10.87 -1.78 -14.21
CA ARG A 64 -10.63 -0.39 -14.64
C ARG A 64 -10.85 0.61 -13.51
N LEU A 65 -11.92 0.45 -12.71
CA LEU A 65 -12.21 1.33 -11.57
C LEU A 65 -11.11 1.23 -10.49
N LEU A 66 -10.52 0.05 -10.31
CA LEU A 66 -9.40 -0.20 -9.40
C LEU A 66 -8.03 0.13 -10.03
N GLY A 67 -8.00 0.74 -11.23
CA GLY A 67 -6.76 1.21 -11.84
C GLY A 67 -5.89 0.14 -12.48
N VAL A 68 -6.35 -1.12 -12.60
CA VAL A 68 -5.60 -2.23 -13.23
C VAL A 68 -5.29 -1.90 -14.69
N LYS A 69 -4.02 -2.05 -15.09
CA LYS A 69 -3.54 -1.75 -16.46
C LYS A 69 -3.18 -2.99 -17.28
N ALA A 70 -2.93 -4.12 -16.63
CA ALA A 70 -2.61 -5.37 -17.29
C ALA A 70 -3.31 -6.55 -16.60
N TYR A 71 -3.72 -7.53 -17.39
CA TYR A 71 -4.37 -8.71 -16.87
C TYR A 71 -3.78 -9.97 -17.52
N ARG A 72 -3.19 -10.85 -16.68
CA ARG A 72 -2.73 -12.16 -17.09
C ARG A 72 -3.86 -13.17 -16.86
N PHE A 73 -4.27 -13.82 -17.93
CA PHE A 73 -5.33 -14.82 -17.92
C PHE A 73 -4.96 -16.00 -18.81
N SER A 74 -5.61 -17.15 -18.66
CA SER A 74 -5.37 -18.29 -19.53
C SER A 74 -6.52 -18.55 -20.50
N LEU A 75 -6.22 -19.24 -21.59
CA LEU A 75 -7.21 -19.83 -22.48
C LEU A 75 -7.44 -21.28 -22.09
N SER A 76 -8.69 -21.74 -22.10
CA SER A 76 -8.99 -23.16 -21.95
C SER A 76 -8.77 -23.91 -23.27
N TRP A 77 -7.76 -24.80 -23.29
CA TRP A 77 -7.51 -25.62 -24.46
C TRP A 77 -8.72 -26.53 -24.79
N ALA A 78 -9.36 -27.10 -23.76
CA ALA A 78 -10.53 -27.94 -23.94
C ALA A 78 -11.76 -27.17 -24.47
N CYS A 79 -11.86 -25.86 -24.19
CA CYS A 79 -12.90 -25.03 -24.79
C CYS A 79 -12.61 -24.70 -26.25
N LEU A 80 -11.36 -24.36 -26.57
CA LEU A 80 -10.97 -23.96 -27.92
C LEU A 80 -10.86 -25.14 -28.88
N MET A 81 -10.44 -26.33 -28.41
CA MET A 81 -10.32 -27.55 -29.17
C MET A 81 -10.84 -28.72 -28.34
N PRO A 82 -12.16 -29.03 -28.40
CA PRO A 82 -12.81 -29.99 -27.52
C PRO A 82 -12.18 -31.42 -27.53
N GLU A 83 -11.67 -31.86 -28.66
CA GLU A 83 -10.94 -33.11 -28.81
C GLU A 83 -9.43 -32.96 -28.62
N GLY A 84 -8.98 -31.74 -28.20
CA GLY A 84 -7.57 -31.37 -28.08
C GLY A 84 -6.85 -31.16 -29.40
N THR A 85 -7.37 -31.72 -30.47
CA THR A 85 -6.84 -31.65 -31.87
C THR A 85 -8.01 -31.48 -32.86
N GLY A 86 -7.69 -31.18 -34.12
CA GLY A 86 -8.70 -31.10 -35.18
C GLY A 86 -9.43 -29.77 -35.23
N ALA A 87 -10.76 -29.80 -35.16
CA ALA A 87 -11.58 -28.62 -35.36
C ALA A 87 -11.50 -27.64 -34.18
N VAL A 88 -11.40 -26.36 -34.48
CA VAL A 88 -11.47 -25.27 -33.49
C VAL A 88 -12.93 -24.93 -33.20
N ASN A 89 -13.29 -24.76 -31.94
CA ASN A 89 -14.61 -24.31 -31.50
C ASN A 89 -14.74 -22.81 -31.74
N GLU A 90 -15.37 -22.40 -32.82
CA GLU A 90 -15.51 -20.98 -33.19
C GLU A 90 -16.37 -20.17 -32.20
N LYS A 91 -17.24 -20.83 -31.40
CA LYS A 91 -17.97 -20.15 -30.32
C LYS A 91 -17.01 -19.72 -29.19
N ALA A 92 -16.12 -20.61 -28.77
CA ALA A 92 -15.10 -20.28 -27.78
C ALA A 92 -14.13 -19.22 -28.31
N VAL A 93 -13.74 -19.30 -29.59
CA VAL A 93 -12.94 -18.23 -30.23
C VAL A 93 -13.65 -16.88 -30.16
N ALA A 94 -14.93 -16.83 -30.51
CA ALA A 94 -15.71 -15.59 -30.48
C ALA A 94 -15.79 -15.03 -29.06
N LEU A 95 -16.04 -15.87 -28.04
CA LEU A 95 -16.07 -15.47 -26.64
C LEU A 95 -14.74 -14.88 -26.18
N TYR A 96 -13.62 -15.59 -26.35
CA TYR A 96 -12.31 -15.08 -25.92
C TYR A 96 -11.90 -13.82 -26.68
N ARG A 97 -12.24 -13.71 -27.97
CA ARG A 97 -11.99 -12.46 -28.69
C ARG A 97 -12.80 -11.28 -28.14
N ASP A 98 -14.07 -11.50 -27.80
CA ASP A 98 -14.91 -10.46 -27.16
C ASP A 98 -14.37 -10.08 -25.76
N MET A 99 -13.93 -11.07 -24.97
CA MET A 99 -13.26 -10.81 -23.69
C MET A 99 -11.98 -9.97 -23.87
N ILE A 100 -11.10 -10.34 -24.79
CA ILE A 100 -9.86 -9.59 -25.04
C ILE A 100 -10.17 -8.18 -25.56
N GLN A 101 -11.15 -8.04 -26.44
CA GLN A 101 -11.57 -6.74 -26.94
C GLN A 101 -12.14 -5.87 -25.81
N CYS A 102 -12.98 -6.45 -24.94
CA CYS A 102 -13.52 -5.77 -23.77
C CYS A 102 -12.41 -5.34 -22.77
N MET A 103 -11.38 -6.16 -22.55
CA MET A 103 -10.19 -5.74 -21.77
C MET A 103 -9.57 -4.48 -22.36
N LYS A 104 -9.30 -4.46 -23.67
CA LYS A 104 -8.69 -3.31 -24.38
C LYS A 104 -9.54 -2.05 -24.29
N GLU A 105 -10.85 -2.19 -24.42
CA GLU A 105 -11.81 -1.08 -24.28
C GLU A 105 -11.83 -0.50 -22.84
N ASN A 106 -11.50 -1.32 -21.84
CA ASN A 106 -11.31 -0.89 -20.47
C ASN A 106 -9.87 -0.39 -20.16
N GLY A 107 -9.00 -0.31 -21.17
CA GLY A 107 -7.61 0.14 -21.02
C GLY A 107 -6.69 -0.87 -20.35
N ILE A 108 -7.05 -2.17 -20.41
CA ILE A 108 -6.30 -3.28 -19.82
C ILE A 108 -5.52 -4.00 -20.91
N VAL A 109 -4.21 -4.16 -20.74
CA VAL A 109 -3.34 -4.90 -21.64
C VAL A 109 -3.47 -6.41 -21.37
N PRO A 110 -3.84 -7.24 -22.37
CA PRO A 110 -3.96 -8.69 -22.20
C PRO A 110 -2.59 -9.37 -22.22
N TYR A 111 -2.34 -10.20 -21.19
CA TYR A 111 -1.22 -11.14 -21.09
C TYR A 111 -1.78 -12.57 -21.09
N LEU A 112 -1.63 -13.27 -22.21
CA LEU A 112 -2.31 -14.53 -22.48
C LEU A 112 -1.45 -15.71 -22.10
N THR A 113 -1.94 -16.62 -21.28
CA THR A 113 -1.31 -17.94 -20.97
C THR A 113 -2.02 -19.02 -21.77
N MET A 114 -1.25 -19.78 -22.56
CA MET A 114 -1.82 -20.84 -23.39
C MET A 114 -2.25 -22.06 -22.58
N TYR A 115 -1.42 -22.49 -21.63
CA TYR A 115 -1.68 -23.67 -20.83
C TYR A 115 -1.52 -23.41 -19.34
N HIS A 116 -2.63 -23.50 -18.62
CA HIS A 116 -2.68 -23.39 -17.16
C HIS A 116 -3.43 -24.60 -16.58
N TRP A 117 -2.87 -25.80 -16.90
CA TRP A 117 -3.17 -27.13 -16.34
C TRP A 117 -4.44 -27.80 -16.87
N GLU A 118 -5.13 -27.22 -17.83
CA GLU A 118 -6.39 -27.73 -18.42
C GLU A 118 -6.13 -28.58 -19.67
N LEU A 119 -5.51 -29.76 -19.52
CA LEU A 119 -5.37 -30.69 -20.64
C LEU A 119 -6.74 -31.22 -21.04
N PRO A 120 -7.12 -31.19 -22.34
CA PRO A 120 -8.33 -31.88 -22.81
C PRO A 120 -8.34 -33.37 -22.42
N GLN A 121 -9.45 -33.80 -21.82
CA GLN A 121 -9.57 -35.22 -21.40
C GLN A 121 -9.36 -36.20 -22.57
N ALA A 122 -9.84 -35.85 -23.76
CA ALA A 122 -9.63 -36.62 -24.96
C ALA A 122 -8.13 -36.88 -25.30
N LEU A 123 -7.25 -35.94 -24.94
CA LEU A 123 -5.79 -36.16 -25.07
C LEU A 123 -5.24 -37.00 -23.92
N GLN A 124 -5.77 -36.80 -22.71
CA GLN A 124 -5.38 -37.62 -21.55
C GLN A 124 -5.72 -39.09 -21.79
N ASP A 125 -6.87 -39.40 -22.38
CA ASP A 125 -7.28 -40.75 -22.73
C ASP A 125 -6.37 -41.43 -23.78
N ARG A 126 -5.58 -40.61 -24.51
CA ARG A 126 -4.56 -41.03 -25.47
C ARG A 126 -3.14 -41.04 -24.86
N GLY A 127 -3.00 -40.90 -23.54
CA GLY A 127 -1.74 -40.91 -22.81
C GLY A 127 -1.22 -39.55 -22.36
N GLY A 128 -1.92 -38.46 -22.71
CA GLY A 128 -1.63 -37.10 -22.21
C GLY A 128 -0.19 -36.64 -22.43
N TRP A 129 0.42 -36.06 -21.43
CA TRP A 129 1.79 -35.56 -21.49
C TRP A 129 2.86 -36.66 -21.63
N LEU A 130 2.53 -37.91 -21.33
CA LEU A 130 3.46 -39.06 -21.54
C LEU A 130 3.56 -39.44 -23.01
N ASN A 131 2.52 -39.23 -23.79
CA ASN A 131 2.51 -39.51 -25.21
C ASN A 131 3.31 -38.44 -25.98
N GLU A 132 4.33 -38.86 -26.76
CA GLU A 132 5.16 -37.90 -27.51
C GLU A 132 4.40 -37.11 -28.58
N GLU A 133 3.26 -37.60 -29.06
CA GLU A 133 2.39 -36.82 -29.97
C GLU A 133 1.90 -35.51 -29.35
N ILE A 134 1.98 -35.35 -28.01
CA ILE A 134 1.60 -34.11 -27.30
C ILE A 134 2.36 -32.88 -27.85
N ILE A 135 3.57 -33.08 -28.38
CA ILE A 135 4.38 -32.00 -28.96
C ILE A 135 3.67 -31.42 -30.19
N GLU A 136 3.17 -32.27 -31.06
CA GLU A 136 2.42 -31.88 -32.27
C GLU A 136 1.01 -31.39 -31.91
N TRP A 137 0.35 -31.99 -30.91
CA TRP A 137 -0.96 -31.56 -30.44
C TRP A 137 -0.87 -30.16 -29.87
N PHE A 138 0.11 -29.89 -29.01
CA PHE A 138 0.33 -28.55 -28.42
C PHE A 138 0.77 -27.54 -29.49
N GLY A 139 1.58 -27.96 -30.46
CA GLY A 139 1.93 -27.17 -31.64
C GLY A 139 0.71 -26.76 -32.48
N THR A 140 -0.24 -27.67 -32.67
CA THR A 140 -1.50 -27.39 -33.38
C THR A 140 -2.37 -26.43 -32.63
N TYR A 141 -2.44 -26.57 -31.30
CA TYR A 141 -3.11 -25.61 -30.43
C TYR A 141 -2.44 -24.22 -30.48
N ALA A 142 -1.11 -24.16 -30.40
CA ALA A 142 -0.34 -22.93 -30.53
C ALA A 142 -0.58 -22.21 -31.85
N LYS A 143 -0.67 -22.96 -32.97
CA LYS A 143 -1.05 -22.39 -34.27
C LYS A 143 -2.45 -21.79 -34.23
N ALA A 144 -3.42 -22.48 -33.65
CA ALA A 144 -4.79 -22.00 -33.54
C ALA A 144 -4.84 -20.70 -32.72
N VAL A 145 -4.10 -20.64 -31.60
CA VAL A 145 -3.95 -19.42 -30.77
C VAL A 145 -3.33 -18.27 -31.56
N ALA A 146 -2.24 -18.54 -32.30
CA ALA A 146 -1.57 -17.54 -33.11
C ALA A 146 -2.51 -16.92 -34.17
N GLU A 147 -3.22 -17.76 -34.90
CA GLU A 147 -4.13 -17.35 -35.98
C GLU A 147 -5.41 -16.66 -35.45
N ARG A 148 -5.82 -16.90 -34.21
CA ARG A 148 -7.09 -16.40 -33.68
C ARG A 148 -6.97 -15.20 -32.75
N PHE A 149 -5.83 -15.00 -32.07
CA PHE A 149 -5.74 -14.04 -30.96
C PHE A 149 -4.58 -13.04 -31.05
N THR A 150 -3.54 -13.31 -31.87
CA THR A 150 -2.35 -12.45 -31.88
C THR A 150 -2.56 -11.09 -32.55
N ASP A 151 -3.68 -10.85 -33.20
CA ASP A 151 -4.10 -9.50 -33.63
C ASP A 151 -4.63 -8.64 -32.47
N LEU A 152 -4.98 -9.28 -31.35
CA LEU A 152 -5.53 -8.61 -30.18
C LEU A 152 -4.57 -8.64 -28.97
N ALA A 153 -3.82 -9.73 -28.77
CA ALA A 153 -2.88 -9.93 -27.67
C ALA A 153 -1.44 -10.04 -28.18
N GLN A 154 -0.53 -9.30 -27.55
CA GLN A 154 0.88 -9.27 -27.93
C GLN A 154 1.78 -10.09 -26.98
N TYR A 155 1.37 -10.29 -25.72
CA TYR A 155 2.14 -10.98 -24.69
C TYR A 155 1.56 -12.38 -24.48
N ILE A 156 2.37 -13.43 -24.69
CA ILE A 156 1.91 -14.81 -24.64
C ILE A 156 2.86 -15.67 -23.83
N PHE A 157 2.34 -16.36 -22.84
CA PHE A 157 3.04 -17.41 -22.10
C PHE A 157 2.66 -18.77 -22.66
N THR A 158 3.63 -19.64 -22.88
CA THR A 158 3.37 -20.99 -23.38
C THR A 158 2.82 -21.90 -22.31
N LEU A 159 3.58 -22.08 -21.22
CA LEU A 159 3.26 -22.95 -20.10
C LEU A 159 3.30 -22.19 -18.79
N ASN A 160 2.33 -22.45 -17.91
CA ASN A 160 2.35 -22.06 -16.51
C ASN A 160 2.79 -23.24 -15.64
N GLU A 161 3.81 -23.02 -14.82
CA GLU A 161 4.30 -23.92 -13.76
C GLU A 161 4.40 -25.41 -14.19
N PRO A 162 5.29 -25.77 -15.11
CA PRO A 162 5.45 -27.15 -15.47
C PRO A 162 5.79 -28.07 -14.28
N GLN A 163 6.44 -27.53 -13.24
CA GLN A 163 6.70 -28.21 -11.97
C GLN A 163 5.43 -28.78 -11.34
N CYS A 164 4.33 -28.01 -11.39
CA CYS A 164 3.07 -28.39 -10.77
C CYS A 164 2.36 -29.49 -11.54
N PHE A 165 2.08 -29.31 -12.84
CA PHE A 165 1.34 -30.33 -13.54
C PHE A 165 2.18 -31.63 -13.77
N VAL A 166 3.51 -31.51 -13.86
CA VAL A 166 4.39 -32.67 -13.89
C VAL A 166 4.47 -33.37 -12.53
N GLY A 167 4.81 -32.61 -11.47
CA GLY A 167 5.02 -33.16 -10.13
C GLY A 167 3.73 -33.51 -9.41
N LEU A 168 2.81 -32.57 -9.27
CA LEU A 168 1.57 -32.81 -8.54
C LEU A 168 0.58 -33.64 -9.33
N GLY A 169 0.57 -33.51 -10.66
CA GLY A 169 -0.34 -34.24 -11.51
C GLY A 169 0.09 -35.69 -11.79
N HIS A 170 1.40 -35.96 -11.91
CA HIS A 170 1.89 -37.23 -12.40
C HIS A 170 2.85 -38.00 -11.45
N LEU A 171 3.55 -37.29 -10.52
CA LEU A 171 4.42 -37.94 -9.54
C LEU A 171 3.69 -38.23 -8.21
N SER A 172 3.09 -37.18 -7.60
CA SER A 172 2.36 -37.32 -6.33
C SER A 172 0.88 -37.67 -6.50
N GLY A 173 0.27 -37.26 -7.63
CA GLY A 173 -1.12 -37.48 -7.94
C GLY A 173 -2.10 -36.63 -7.10
N VAL A 174 -1.66 -35.52 -6.56
CA VAL A 174 -2.48 -34.60 -5.73
C VAL A 174 -3.34 -33.71 -6.63
N HIS A 175 -2.88 -33.36 -7.82
CA HIS A 175 -3.59 -32.61 -8.83
C HIS A 175 -4.03 -33.50 -9.99
N ALA A 176 -4.92 -33.01 -10.84
CA ALA A 176 -5.28 -33.67 -12.08
C ALA A 176 -4.05 -33.89 -13.01
N PRO A 177 -3.97 -35.00 -13.72
CA PRO A 177 -4.92 -36.10 -13.83
C PRO A 177 -4.87 -37.11 -12.67
N GLY A 178 -4.07 -36.85 -11.63
CA GLY A 178 -4.06 -37.65 -10.41
C GLY A 178 -3.29 -38.97 -10.51
N LEU A 179 -2.31 -39.01 -11.37
CA LEU A 179 -1.48 -40.20 -11.60
C LEU A 179 -0.33 -40.28 -10.59
N LYS A 180 0.14 -41.50 -10.35
CA LYS A 180 1.35 -41.78 -9.53
C LYS A 180 2.27 -42.66 -10.36
N LEU A 181 2.99 -42.00 -11.26
CA LEU A 181 3.87 -42.71 -12.20
C LEU A 181 5.29 -42.84 -11.64
N PRO A 182 6.04 -43.88 -12.11
CA PRO A 182 7.44 -44.02 -11.74
C PRO A 182 8.27 -42.83 -12.27
N PRO A 183 9.38 -42.48 -11.62
CA PRO A 183 10.20 -41.31 -11.98
C PRO A 183 10.57 -41.25 -13.46
N LYS A 184 10.90 -42.40 -14.09
CA LYS A 184 11.26 -42.45 -15.51
C LYS A 184 10.19 -41.90 -16.44
N GLU A 185 8.92 -42.21 -16.18
CA GLU A 185 7.79 -41.71 -16.98
C GLU A 185 7.56 -40.21 -16.68
N VAL A 186 7.78 -39.76 -15.43
CA VAL A 186 7.64 -38.36 -15.06
C VAL A 186 8.73 -37.48 -15.68
N PHE A 187 9.98 -37.99 -15.79
CA PHE A 187 11.05 -37.32 -16.55
C PHE A 187 10.73 -37.21 -18.04
N GLN A 188 10.11 -38.28 -18.63
CA GLN A 188 9.62 -38.25 -20.02
C GLN A 188 8.55 -37.15 -20.19
N ILE A 189 7.58 -37.04 -19.25
CA ILE A 189 6.55 -36.00 -19.25
C ILE A 189 7.18 -34.62 -19.21
N ALA A 190 8.15 -34.39 -18.34
CA ALA A 190 8.84 -33.10 -18.25
C ALA A 190 9.56 -32.75 -19.55
N HIS A 191 10.24 -33.73 -20.14
CA HIS A 191 10.93 -33.55 -21.41
C HIS A 191 9.95 -33.26 -22.57
N ASN A 192 8.83 -33.97 -22.65
CA ASN A 192 7.78 -33.73 -23.63
C ASN A 192 7.16 -32.33 -23.44
N ALA A 193 6.95 -31.87 -22.20
CA ALA A 193 6.43 -30.52 -21.90
C ALA A 193 7.37 -29.43 -22.42
N LEU A 194 8.68 -29.59 -22.23
CA LEU A 194 9.66 -28.61 -22.73
C LEU A 194 9.78 -28.66 -24.27
N ARG A 195 9.72 -29.84 -24.90
CA ARG A 195 9.65 -29.96 -26.37
C ARG A 195 8.37 -29.32 -26.94
N ALA A 196 7.23 -29.52 -26.26
CA ALA A 196 5.96 -28.89 -26.62
C ALA A 196 6.02 -27.36 -26.49
N HIS A 197 6.68 -26.82 -25.42
CA HIS A 197 6.97 -25.39 -25.30
C HIS A 197 7.72 -24.89 -26.56
N GLY A 198 8.81 -25.51 -26.94
CA GLY A 198 9.60 -25.10 -28.10
C GLY A 198 8.81 -25.17 -29.40
N MET A 199 8.00 -26.24 -29.59
CA MET A 199 7.08 -26.35 -30.73
C MET A 199 6.06 -25.19 -30.73
N ALA A 200 5.49 -24.85 -29.57
CA ALA A 200 4.56 -23.72 -29.46
C ALA A 200 5.22 -22.41 -29.85
N VAL A 201 6.44 -22.14 -29.42
CA VAL A 201 7.19 -20.91 -29.80
C VAL A 201 7.35 -20.85 -31.33
N LYS A 202 7.76 -21.95 -31.96
CA LYS A 202 7.87 -22.02 -33.45
C LYS A 202 6.55 -21.70 -34.13
N GLN A 203 5.45 -22.30 -33.69
CA GLN A 203 4.13 -22.05 -34.29
C GLN A 203 3.64 -20.63 -34.05
N LEU A 204 3.80 -20.09 -32.85
CA LEU A 204 3.45 -18.72 -32.49
C LEU A 204 4.23 -17.73 -33.39
N ARG A 205 5.55 -17.85 -33.51
CA ARG A 205 6.37 -16.98 -34.37
C ARG A 205 5.98 -17.05 -35.83
N LYS A 206 5.63 -18.27 -36.33
CA LYS A 206 5.30 -18.50 -37.73
C LYS A 206 3.93 -17.95 -38.13
N TYR A 207 2.94 -18.02 -37.24
CA TYR A 207 1.53 -17.72 -37.56
C TYR A 207 0.98 -16.49 -36.88
N ALA A 208 1.77 -15.78 -36.07
CA ALA A 208 1.34 -14.55 -35.46
C ALA A 208 0.99 -13.47 -36.51
N LYS A 209 -0.08 -12.74 -36.27
CA LYS A 209 -0.58 -11.68 -37.16
C LYS A 209 0.10 -10.33 -36.95
N GLN A 210 0.86 -10.18 -35.86
CA GLN A 210 1.67 -9.02 -35.52
C GLN A 210 2.89 -9.47 -34.68
N PRO A 211 3.89 -8.60 -34.46
CA PRO A 211 4.97 -8.88 -33.52
C PRO A 211 4.43 -9.20 -32.14
N ILE A 212 4.88 -10.30 -31.54
CA ILE A 212 4.48 -10.75 -30.22
C ILE A 212 5.69 -10.96 -29.33
N GLN A 213 5.46 -10.87 -28.01
CA GLN A 213 6.43 -11.21 -26.97
C GLN A 213 6.04 -12.54 -26.35
N ILE A 214 6.97 -13.48 -26.31
CA ILE A 214 6.71 -14.84 -25.80
C ILE A 214 7.51 -15.06 -24.53
N GLY A 215 6.86 -15.63 -23.51
CA GLY A 215 7.44 -16.00 -22.24
C GLY A 215 7.17 -17.43 -21.80
N PHE A 216 7.85 -17.82 -20.76
CA PHE A 216 7.74 -19.10 -20.08
C PHE A 216 7.68 -18.83 -18.58
N ALA A 217 6.75 -19.45 -17.85
CA ALA A 217 6.47 -19.11 -16.44
C ALA A 217 6.63 -20.32 -15.51
N PRO A 218 7.85 -20.69 -15.10
CA PRO A 218 8.10 -21.71 -14.08
C PRO A 218 7.80 -21.17 -12.67
N THR A 219 7.74 -22.09 -11.70
CA THR A 219 7.64 -21.78 -10.26
C THR A 219 8.72 -22.50 -9.46
N CYS A 220 8.96 -22.06 -8.25
CA CYS A 220 9.73 -22.81 -7.24
C CYS A 220 9.65 -22.11 -5.87
N GLY A 221 9.95 -22.86 -4.80
CA GLY A 221 10.31 -22.26 -3.52
C GLY A 221 11.72 -21.66 -3.60
N VAL A 222 11.90 -20.42 -3.19
CA VAL A 222 13.19 -19.72 -3.28
C VAL A 222 14.08 -20.09 -2.09
N ALA A 223 15.25 -20.65 -2.34
CA ALA A 223 16.30 -20.74 -1.33
C ALA A 223 16.96 -19.36 -1.21
N TYR A 224 17.00 -18.78 0.00
CA TYR A 224 17.61 -17.47 0.23
C TYR A 224 18.48 -17.47 1.49
N PRO A 225 19.52 -16.62 1.55
CA PRO A 225 20.51 -16.69 2.61
C PRO A 225 19.94 -16.29 3.96
N TYR A 226 20.42 -16.95 5.02
CA TYR A 226 20.06 -16.62 6.40
C TYR A 226 20.70 -15.30 6.86
N THR A 227 21.89 -14.98 6.34
CA THR A 227 22.56 -13.69 6.52
C THR A 227 23.10 -13.17 5.18
N ASP A 228 23.41 -11.88 5.10
CA ASP A 228 23.98 -11.26 3.88
C ASP A 228 25.48 -11.59 3.68
N LYS A 229 26.05 -12.55 4.43
CA LYS A 229 27.42 -12.98 4.23
C LYS A 229 27.60 -13.72 2.91
N PRO A 230 28.71 -13.48 2.20
CA PRO A 230 28.94 -14.13 0.90
C PRO A 230 28.84 -15.65 0.94
N GLU A 231 29.28 -16.30 2.03
CA GLU A 231 29.20 -17.74 2.21
C GLU A 231 27.77 -18.27 2.30
N ASP A 232 26.85 -17.53 2.97
CA ASP A 232 25.43 -17.90 3.06
C ASP A 232 24.71 -17.64 1.72
N VAL A 233 25.06 -16.56 1.02
CA VAL A 233 24.52 -16.22 -0.31
C VAL A 233 24.89 -17.33 -1.31
N GLU A 234 26.14 -17.80 -1.33
CA GLU A 234 26.55 -18.87 -2.24
C GLU A 234 25.94 -20.21 -1.85
N ALA A 235 25.79 -20.50 -0.55
CA ALA A 235 25.07 -21.68 -0.08
C ALA A 235 23.61 -21.68 -0.54
N ALA A 236 22.91 -20.55 -0.43
CA ALA A 236 21.53 -20.39 -0.91
C ALA A 236 21.43 -20.58 -2.43
N ARG A 237 22.34 -19.94 -3.19
CA ARG A 237 22.41 -20.09 -4.66
C ARG A 237 22.63 -21.54 -5.06
N SER A 238 23.52 -22.27 -4.39
CA SER A 238 23.80 -23.67 -4.68
C SER A 238 22.60 -24.58 -4.44
N ILE A 239 21.78 -24.31 -3.42
CA ILE A 239 20.52 -25.03 -3.19
C ILE A 239 19.45 -24.64 -4.20
N TYR A 240 19.34 -23.35 -4.55
CA TYR A 240 18.30 -22.86 -5.45
C TYR A 240 18.37 -23.48 -6.84
N PHE A 241 19.56 -23.67 -7.37
CA PHE A 241 19.80 -24.27 -8.68
C PHE A 241 20.31 -25.71 -8.62
N GLY A 242 20.73 -26.19 -7.44
CA GLY A 242 21.36 -27.49 -7.25
C GLY A 242 20.37 -28.66 -7.18
N PHE A 243 20.90 -29.86 -7.11
CA PHE A 243 20.15 -31.13 -7.25
C PHE A 243 20.24 -32.01 -5.99
N ASP A 244 20.49 -31.48 -4.82
CA ASP A 244 20.61 -32.24 -3.56
C ASP A 244 19.28 -32.81 -3.05
N GLN A 245 18.16 -32.40 -3.63
CA GLN A 245 16.82 -32.81 -3.20
C GLN A 245 16.56 -34.30 -3.47
N PRO A 246 15.69 -34.95 -2.63
CA PRO A 246 15.22 -36.32 -2.89
C PRO A 246 14.49 -36.43 -4.22
N ILE A 247 14.47 -37.64 -4.80
CA ILE A 247 13.83 -37.91 -6.09
C ILE A 247 12.33 -37.59 -6.09
N GLU A 248 11.66 -37.65 -4.95
CA GLU A 248 10.24 -37.29 -4.82
C GLU A 248 9.98 -35.79 -4.98
N ASN A 249 11.03 -34.94 -4.86
CA ASN A 249 10.95 -33.50 -4.93
C ASN A 249 11.67 -32.88 -6.12
N TRP A 250 12.21 -33.70 -7.04
CA TRP A 250 13.04 -33.20 -8.13
C TRP A 250 12.33 -32.20 -9.06
N THR A 251 11.01 -32.35 -9.21
CA THR A 251 10.20 -31.46 -10.05
C THR A 251 10.17 -30.02 -9.58
N TRP A 252 10.50 -29.75 -8.31
CA TRP A 252 10.56 -28.39 -7.77
C TRP A 252 11.86 -27.65 -8.07
N ASN A 253 12.79 -28.28 -8.78
CA ASN A 253 14.02 -27.63 -9.20
C ASN A 253 13.77 -26.68 -10.38
N VAL A 254 14.08 -25.38 -10.21
CA VAL A 254 13.85 -24.39 -11.26
C VAL A 254 14.79 -24.58 -12.45
N ALA A 255 16.06 -24.96 -12.21
CA ALA A 255 17.05 -25.10 -13.26
C ALA A 255 16.73 -26.24 -14.20
N TRP A 256 16.11 -27.33 -13.73
CA TRP A 256 15.71 -28.46 -14.60
C TRP A 256 14.77 -28.03 -15.74
N PHE A 257 13.85 -27.10 -15.46
CA PHE A 257 12.89 -26.58 -16.44
C PHE A 257 13.37 -25.33 -17.16
N ALA A 258 14.17 -24.50 -16.50
CA ALA A 258 14.58 -23.21 -17.06
C ALA A 258 15.87 -23.31 -17.91
N ASP A 259 16.88 -24.07 -17.48
CA ASP A 259 18.15 -24.17 -18.23
C ASP A 259 17.96 -24.65 -19.68
N PRO A 260 17.17 -25.69 -19.98
CA PRO A 260 16.97 -26.12 -21.37
C PRO A 260 16.31 -25.04 -22.23
N VAL A 261 15.39 -24.25 -21.65
CA VAL A 261 14.69 -23.16 -22.35
C VAL A 261 15.60 -21.97 -22.59
N PHE A 262 16.31 -21.50 -21.54
CA PHE A 262 17.09 -20.26 -21.61
C PHE A 262 18.55 -20.45 -21.97
N LEU A 263 19.15 -21.60 -21.65
CA LEU A 263 20.58 -21.89 -21.89
C LEU A 263 20.81 -23.00 -22.95
N GLY A 264 19.75 -23.65 -23.43
CA GLY A 264 19.83 -24.68 -24.46
C GLY A 264 20.44 -26.02 -23.99
N LYS A 265 20.53 -26.27 -22.70
CA LYS A 265 21.07 -27.52 -22.14
C LYS A 265 20.46 -27.81 -20.77
N TYR A 266 20.32 -29.10 -20.46
CA TYR A 266 20.00 -29.52 -19.10
C TYR A 266 21.19 -29.29 -18.16
N PRO A 267 20.97 -29.05 -16.87
CA PRO A 267 22.03 -28.91 -15.86
C PRO A 267 22.85 -30.22 -15.77
N GLU A 268 24.17 -30.14 -15.93
CA GLU A 268 25.08 -31.32 -15.97
C GLU A 268 24.98 -32.14 -14.68
N GLU A 269 24.93 -31.50 -13.53
CA GLU A 269 24.78 -32.16 -12.23
C GLU A 269 23.46 -32.95 -12.14
N GLY A 270 22.34 -32.35 -12.60
CA GLY A 270 21.05 -33.00 -12.63
C GLY A 270 21.01 -34.19 -13.60
N VAL A 271 21.63 -34.05 -14.78
CA VAL A 271 21.77 -35.14 -15.75
C VAL A 271 22.56 -36.31 -15.16
N GLU A 272 23.66 -36.06 -14.46
CA GLU A 272 24.45 -37.11 -13.82
C GLU A 272 23.66 -37.78 -12.69
N LYS A 273 23.02 -37.01 -11.83
CA LYS A 273 22.25 -37.52 -10.68
C LYS A 273 21.07 -38.40 -11.11
N TYR A 274 20.34 -37.99 -12.14
CA TYR A 274 19.11 -38.64 -12.56
C TYR A 274 19.26 -39.55 -13.78
N ARG A 275 20.49 -39.86 -14.18
CA ARG A 275 20.85 -40.60 -15.40
C ARG A 275 19.98 -41.83 -15.64
N GLU A 276 19.67 -42.64 -14.63
CA GLU A 276 18.89 -43.86 -14.73
C GLU A 276 17.39 -43.67 -15.08
N TYR A 277 16.88 -42.43 -14.85
CA TYR A 277 15.48 -42.08 -15.08
C TYR A 277 15.26 -41.27 -16.36
N LEU A 278 16.33 -40.77 -16.96
CA LEU A 278 16.21 -39.85 -18.09
C LEU A 278 15.73 -40.58 -19.37
N PRO A 279 14.85 -39.91 -20.16
CA PRO A 279 14.60 -40.29 -21.53
C PRO A 279 15.86 -40.11 -22.38
N GLU A 280 15.83 -40.62 -23.63
CA GLU A 280 16.81 -40.22 -24.63
C GLU A 280 16.64 -38.71 -24.91
N ILE A 281 17.70 -37.94 -24.77
CA ILE A 281 17.75 -36.51 -25.03
C ILE A 281 18.70 -36.28 -26.19
N THR A 282 18.16 -35.79 -27.32
CA THR A 282 18.94 -35.53 -28.53
C THR A 282 19.27 -34.05 -28.70
N ASP A 283 20.29 -33.75 -29.51
CA ASP A 283 20.60 -32.34 -29.87
C ASP A 283 19.41 -31.65 -30.56
N ALA A 284 18.62 -32.42 -31.35
CA ALA A 284 17.41 -31.91 -31.99
C ALA A 284 16.31 -31.53 -30.98
N ASP A 285 16.19 -32.26 -29.86
CA ASP A 285 15.28 -31.89 -28.76
C ASP A 285 15.73 -30.61 -28.10
N LEU A 286 17.02 -30.46 -27.81
CA LEU A 286 17.56 -29.24 -27.20
C LEU A 286 17.39 -28.02 -28.12
N GLU A 287 17.63 -28.18 -29.43
CA GLU A 287 17.37 -27.14 -30.43
C GLU A 287 15.88 -26.76 -30.49
N LEU A 288 14.99 -27.76 -30.38
CA LEU A 288 13.55 -27.50 -30.33
C LEU A 288 13.14 -26.80 -29.06
N ILE A 289 13.65 -27.16 -27.89
CA ILE A 289 13.33 -26.57 -26.61
C ILE A 289 13.83 -25.12 -26.54
N HIS A 290 15.08 -24.89 -26.98
CA HIS A 290 15.75 -23.59 -26.91
C HIS A 290 15.35 -22.64 -28.05
N GLN A 291 14.05 -22.43 -28.26
CA GLN A 291 13.57 -21.43 -29.20
C GLN A 291 13.65 -20.02 -28.59
N PRO A 292 13.95 -18.98 -29.39
CA PRO A 292 14.05 -17.62 -28.88
C PRO A 292 12.75 -17.14 -28.26
N ILE A 293 12.79 -16.79 -26.97
CA ILE A 293 11.71 -16.14 -26.23
C ILE A 293 12.18 -14.80 -25.67
N ASP A 294 11.26 -13.93 -25.27
CA ASP A 294 11.54 -12.51 -25.02
C ASP A 294 11.70 -12.19 -23.54
N PHE A 295 11.09 -12.96 -22.65
CA PHE A 295 11.11 -12.73 -21.23
C PHE A 295 10.87 -14.00 -20.41
N MET A 296 11.28 -13.98 -19.17
CA MET A 296 10.99 -15.00 -18.17
C MET A 296 9.85 -14.54 -17.26
N GLY A 297 8.79 -15.35 -17.15
CA GLY A 297 7.82 -15.24 -16.06
C GLY A 297 8.28 -16.07 -14.87
N GLN A 298 7.91 -15.66 -13.66
CA GLN A 298 8.21 -16.43 -12.46
C GLN A 298 7.11 -16.30 -11.44
N ASN A 299 6.54 -17.42 -11.01
CA ASN A 299 5.61 -17.49 -9.91
C ASN A 299 6.38 -17.71 -8.60
N ILE A 300 6.30 -16.77 -7.66
CA ILE A 300 7.03 -16.84 -6.39
C ILE A 300 6.09 -16.49 -5.24
N TYR A 301 5.88 -17.42 -4.31
CA TYR A 301 5.01 -17.23 -3.15
C TYR A 301 5.75 -17.28 -1.82
N ASN A 302 6.76 -18.14 -1.73
CA ASN A 302 7.52 -18.36 -0.50
C ASN A 302 8.92 -18.91 -0.77
N GLY A 303 9.69 -19.08 0.31
CA GLY A 303 11.03 -19.62 0.26
C GLY A 303 11.50 -20.15 1.61
N TYR A 304 12.77 -20.47 1.74
CA TYR A 304 13.37 -21.04 2.94
C TYR A 304 14.80 -20.54 3.13
N TYR A 305 15.20 -20.44 4.41
CA TYR A 305 16.52 -19.96 4.83
C TYR A 305 17.59 -21.02 4.62
N ILE A 306 18.70 -20.59 4.04
CA ILE A 306 19.91 -21.40 3.88
C ILE A 306 21.10 -20.67 4.50
N ARG A 307 21.96 -21.39 5.21
CA ARG A 307 23.25 -20.90 5.66
C ARG A 307 24.38 -21.85 5.30
N ARG A 308 25.60 -21.39 5.41
CA ARG A 308 26.78 -22.22 5.36
C ARG A 308 26.96 -22.96 6.67
N GLY A 309 26.89 -24.27 6.66
CA GLY A 309 27.12 -25.12 7.84
C GLY A 309 28.57 -25.11 8.31
N ALA A 310 28.82 -25.60 9.51
CA ALA A 310 30.14 -25.67 10.12
C ALA A 310 31.14 -26.60 9.35
N ASP A 311 30.61 -27.59 8.64
CA ASP A 311 31.36 -28.48 7.78
C ASP A 311 31.61 -27.92 6.35
N GLY A 312 31.09 -26.73 6.08
CA GLY A 312 31.17 -26.06 4.80
C GLY A 312 30.08 -26.43 3.80
N SER A 313 29.13 -27.33 4.13
CA SER A 313 27.96 -27.64 3.30
C SER A 313 26.82 -26.63 3.49
N PRO A 314 25.90 -26.45 2.52
CA PRO A 314 24.66 -25.72 2.76
C PRO A 314 23.75 -26.44 3.76
N GLU A 315 23.13 -25.70 4.65
CA GLU A 315 22.14 -26.27 5.57
C GLU A 315 20.84 -25.44 5.61
N TYR A 316 19.70 -26.12 5.72
CA TYR A 316 18.41 -25.48 5.94
C TYR A 316 18.29 -24.98 7.37
N VAL A 317 17.83 -23.75 7.54
CA VAL A 317 17.60 -23.16 8.85
C VAL A 317 16.11 -23.23 9.18
N ASP A 318 15.79 -23.86 10.31
CA ASP A 318 14.43 -23.96 10.79
C ASP A 318 13.85 -22.60 11.16
N ARG A 319 12.55 -22.42 10.88
CA ARG A 319 11.84 -21.21 11.28
C ARG A 319 11.51 -21.27 12.78
N PRO A 320 11.54 -20.11 13.48
CA PRO A 320 11.16 -20.05 14.88
C PRO A 320 9.70 -20.42 15.09
N ALA A 321 9.36 -20.87 16.30
CA ALA A 321 7.98 -21.15 16.69
C ALA A 321 7.11 -19.88 16.50
N GLY A 322 5.89 -20.06 15.96
CA GLY A 322 4.98 -18.94 15.69
C GLY A 322 5.31 -18.13 14.42
N PHE A 323 6.19 -18.63 13.56
CA PHE A 323 6.48 -17.97 12.29
C PHE A 323 5.20 -17.72 11.47
N PRO A 324 4.98 -16.52 10.91
CA PRO A 324 3.75 -16.15 10.24
C PRO A 324 3.49 -17.02 8.99
N LYS A 325 2.22 -17.40 8.81
CA LYS A 325 1.76 -18.23 7.70
C LYS A 325 0.47 -17.68 7.10
N THR A 326 0.25 -18.00 5.83
CA THR A 326 -1.00 -17.74 5.12
C THR A 326 -2.10 -18.75 5.53
N ALA A 327 -3.34 -18.56 5.08
CA ALA A 327 -4.43 -19.52 5.30
C ALA A 327 -4.09 -20.90 4.69
N ALA A 328 -3.43 -20.93 3.53
CA ALA A 328 -2.89 -22.15 2.92
C ALA A 328 -1.70 -22.77 3.66
N ASN A 329 -1.39 -22.27 4.87
CA ASN A 329 -0.27 -22.71 5.71
C ASN A 329 1.13 -22.51 5.08
N TRP A 330 1.25 -21.63 4.10
CA TRP A 330 2.53 -21.24 3.52
C TRP A 330 3.23 -20.19 4.38
N PRO A 331 4.56 -20.28 4.57
CA PRO A 331 5.29 -19.27 5.34
C PRO A 331 5.31 -17.93 4.63
N VAL A 332 5.20 -16.84 5.40
CA VAL A 332 5.34 -15.47 4.89
C VAL A 332 6.82 -15.10 4.87
N THR A 333 7.41 -15.03 3.68
CA THR A 333 8.86 -14.90 3.46
C THR A 333 9.15 -13.88 2.35
N PRO A 334 9.00 -12.59 2.61
CA PRO A 334 9.12 -11.53 1.61
C PRO A 334 10.47 -11.52 0.89
N GLU A 335 11.54 -11.94 1.56
CA GLU A 335 12.91 -12.02 1.01
C GLU A 335 13.00 -12.88 -0.26
N CYS A 336 12.04 -13.78 -0.48
CA CYS A 336 11.98 -14.59 -1.70
C CYS A 336 11.77 -13.74 -2.96
N LEU A 337 11.08 -12.59 -2.86
CA LEU A 337 10.93 -11.65 -3.99
C LEU A 337 12.14 -10.71 -4.19
N TYR A 338 13.12 -10.75 -3.31
CA TYR A 338 14.42 -10.13 -3.56
C TYR A 338 15.40 -11.13 -4.18
N TRP A 339 15.64 -12.26 -3.47
CA TRP A 339 16.67 -13.21 -3.85
C TRP A 339 16.31 -14.05 -5.09
N GLY A 340 15.04 -14.45 -5.24
CA GLY A 340 14.59 -15.21 -6.41
C GLY A 340 14.86 -14.48 -7.73
N PRO A 341 14.30 -13.28 -7.94
CA PRO A 341 14.54 -12.49 -9.15
C PRO A 341 16.02 -12.15 -9.36
N LYS A 342 16.77 -11.84 -8.28
CA LYS A 342 18.20 -11.55 -8.36
C LYS A 342 18.99 -12.74 -8.88
N PHE A 343 18.82 -13.93 -8.29
CA PHE A 343 19.50 -15.14 -8.71
C PHE A 343 19.12 -15.56 -10.14
N LEU A 344 17.84 -15.45 -10.50
CA LEU A 344 17.37 -15.76 -11.84
C LEU A 344 17.95 -14.81 -12.89
N TYR A 345 17.97 -13.51 -12.60
CA TYR A 345 18.55 -12.53 -13.52
C TYR A 345 20.06 -12.73 -13.70
N GLU A 346 20.79 -13.00 -12.61
CA GLU A 346 22.23 -13.30 -12.65
C GLU A 346 22.56 -14.55 -13.47
N ARG A 347 21.65 -15.57 -13.51
CA ARG A 347 21.84 -16.79 -14.25
C ARG A 347 21.44 -16.70 -15.72
N TYR A 348 20.28 -16.10 -16.00
CA TYR A 348 19.67 -16.15 -17.34
C TYR A 348 19.78 -14.86 -18.13
N HIS A 349 20.03 -13.74 -17.48
CA HIS A 349 20.10 -12.39 -18.09
C HIS A 349 18.88 -12.02 -18.95
N MET A 350 17.71 -12.54 -18.58
CA MET A 350 16.45 -12.29 -19.26
C MET A 350 15.61 -11.26 -18.51
N PRO A 351 14.82 -10.41 -19.22
CA PRO A 351 13.81 -9.60 -18.57
C PRO A 351 12.85 -10.45 -17.76
N LEU A 352 12.54 -10.03 -16.52
CA LEU A 352 11.72 -10.79 -15.58
C LEU A 352 10.35 -10.14 -15.39
N TYR A 353 9.31 -10.97 -15.33
CA TYR A 353 8.00 -10.61 -14.81
C TYR A 353 7.67 -11.52 -13.64
N ILE A 354 7.27 -10.99 -12.51
CA ILE A 354 6.62 -11.78 -11.46
C ILE A 354 5.20 -12.03 -11.93
N THR A 355 4.95 -13.23 -12.39
CA THR A 355 3.69 -13.62 -13.05
C THR A 355 2.62 -14.06 -12.08
N GLU A 356 3.02 -14.44 -10.87
CA GLU A 356 2.13 -14.67 -9.74
C GLU A 356 2.85 -14.45 -8.41
N ASN A 357 2.22 -13.71 -7.52
CA ASN A 357 2.50 -13.61 -6.10
C ASN A 357 1.24 -13.11 -5.38
N GLY A 358 0.94 -13.68 -4.23
CA GLY A 358 -0.24 -13.33 -3.45
C GLY A 358 -0.38 -14.18 -2.20
N MET A 359 -1.44 -13.94 -1.44
CA MET A 359 -1.68 -14.56 -0.15
C MET A 359 -3.12 -15.05 -0.02
N SER A 360 -3.32 -16.29 0.39
CA SER A 360 -4.63 -16.75 0.86
C SER A 360 -4.92 -16.25 2.28
N CYS A 361 -6.16 -15.82 2.50
CA CYS A 361 -6.64 -15.35 3.79
C CYS A 361 -7.99 -15.98 4.14
N HIS A 362 -8.34 -15.96 5.44
CA HIS A 362 -9.69 -16.27 5.92
C HIS A 362 -10.57 -15.02 5.87
N ASP A 363 -10.88 -14.56 4.67
CA ASP A 363 -11.64 -13.34 4.46
C ASP A 363 -13.13 -13.52 4.80
N ILE A 364 -13.68 -12.56 5.52
CA ILE A 364 -15.09 -12.51 5.88
C ILE A 364 -15.70 -11.17 5.49
N VAL A 365 -16.99 -11.17 5.15
CA VAL A 365 -17.74 -9.92 5.00
C VAL A 365 -18.10 -9.42 6.39
N SER A 366 -17.61 -8.25 6.77
CA SER A 366 -17.83 -7.61 8.06
C SER A 366 -19.26 -7.03 8.17
N ALA A 367 -19.66 -6.59 9.38
CA ALA A 367 -21.00 -6.06 9.63
C ALA A 367 -21.34 -4.79 8.83
N ASP A 368 -20.35 -4.06 8.37
CA ASP A 368 -20.45 -2.89 7.48
C ASP A 368 -20.59 -3.26 5.99
N GLY A 369 -20.53 -4.56 5.68
CA GLY A 369 -20.62 -5.08 4.32
C GLY A 369 -19.30 -5.03 3.52
N GLN A 370 -18.17 -4.68 4.15
CA GLN A 370 -16.84 -4.65 3.55
C GLN A 370 -16.02 -5.89 3.94
N VAL A 371 -14.87 -6.06 3.30
CA VAL A 371 -13.90 -7.11 3.63
C VAL A 371 -12.56 -6.46 3.99
N HIS A 372 -12.22 -6.54 5.27
CA HIS A 372 -11.01 -5.95 5.83
C HIS A 372 -9.89 -6.99 5.89
N ASP A 373 -8.95 -6.90 4.97
CA ASP A 373 -7.86 -7.87 4.78
C ASP A 373 -6.47 -7.24 4.98
N SER A 374 -6.28 -6.57 6.10
CA SER A 374 -5.02 -5.89 6.48
C SER A 374 -3.80 -6.82 6.43
N ASN A 375 -3.97 -8.12 6.69
CA ASN A 375 -2.89 -9.11 6.57
C ASN A 375 -2.38 -9.23 5.13
N ARG A 376 -3.28 -9.14 4.13
CA ARG A 376 -2.89 -9.18 2.71
C ARG A 376 -2.18 -7.90 2.32
N ILE A 377 -2.61 -6.74 2.85
CA ILE A 377 -1.91 -5.46 2.64
C ILE A 377 -0.48 -5.55 3.16
N GLU A 378 -0.29 -5.98 4.40
CA GLU A 378 1.03 -6.14 5.02
C GLU A 378 1.92 -7.14 4.25
N PHE A 379 1.35 -8.26 3.79
CA PHE A 379 2.06 -9.22 2.94
C PHE A 379 2.53 -8.55 1.65
N LEU A 380 1.63 -7.91 0.91
CA LEU A 380 1.93 -7.29 -0.38
C LEU A 380 2.97 -6.17 -0.23
N ASP A 381 2.84 -5.34 0.79
CA ASP A 381 3.79 -4.25 1.06
C ASP A 381 5.22 -4.77 1.26
N ARG A 382 5.38 -5.78 2.11
CA ARG A 382 6.69 -6.39 2.36
C ARG A 382 7.28 -7.07 1.13
N TYR A 383 6.47 -7.83 0.39
CA TYR A 383 6.93 -8.56 -0.79
C TYR A 383 7.30 -7.60 -1.92
N LEU A 384 6.47 -6.60 -2.20
CA LEU A 384 6.75 -5.59 -3.23
C LEU A 384 7.95 -4.71 -2.86
N SER A 385 8.15 -4.41 -1.59
CA SER A 385 9.35 -3.72 -1.11
C SER A 385 10.63 -4.51 -1.41
N GLN A 386 10.62 -5.82 -1.22
CA GLN A 386 11.75 -6.69 -1.57
C GLN A 386 11.96 -6.79 -3.09
N LEU A 387 10.89 -6.84 -3.86
CA LEU A 387 10.95 -6.84 -5.32
C LEU A 387 11.57 -5.54 -5.86
N GLN A 388 11.16 -4.40 -5.30
CA GLN A 388 11.73 -3.12 -5.67
C GLN A 388 13.24 -3.08 -5.37
N LYS A 389 13.66 -3.57 -4.20
CA LYS A 389 15.07 -3.67 -3.84
C LYS A 389 15.87 -4.47 -4.87
N ALA A 390 15.34 -5.61 -5.35
CA ALA A 390 15.99 -6.41 -6.38
C ALA A 390 16.16 -5.64 -7.70
N GLY A 391 15.15 -4.87 -8.10
CA GLY A 391 15.21 -3.99 -9.26
C GLY A 391 16.20 -2.83 -9.10
N ASP A 392 16.23 -2.16 -7.95
CA ASP A 392 17.16 -1.08 -7.62
C ASP A 392 18.62 -1.57 -7.64
N GLU A 393 18.86 -2.86 -7.34
CA GLU A 393 20.18 -3.50 -7.41
C GLU A 393 20.51 -4.10 -8.79
N GLY A 394 19.68 -3.86 -9.81
CA GLY A 394 20.01 -4.11 -11.21
C GLY A 394 19.36 -5.34 -11.86
N ALA A 395 18.45 -6.05 -11.18
CA ALA A 395 17.64 -7.07 -11.84
C ALA A 395 16.63 -6.40 -12.79
N ASP A 396 16.57 -6.83 -14.08
CA ASP A 396 15.64 -6.27 -15.07
C ASP A 396 14.21 -6.80 -14.84
N ILE A 397 13.56 -6.28 -13.78
CA ILE A 397 12.20 -6.63 -13.42
C ILE A 397 11.25 -5.66 -14.12
N ARG A 398 10.39 -6.19 -15.00
CA ARG A 398 9.52 -5.37 -15.87
C ARG A 398 8.07 -5.32 -15.45
N GLY A 399 7.63 -6.22 -14.57
CA GLY A 399 6.24 -6.20 -14.12
C GLY A 399 5.97 -7.18 -13.00
N TYR A 400 4.79 -6.98 -12.42
CA TYR A 400 4.25 -7.79 -11.34
C TYR A 400 2.76 -8.01 -11.54
N PHE A 401 2.33 -9.27 -11.47
CA PHE A 401 0.94 -9.70 -11.54
C PHE A 401 0.52 -10.30 -10.21
N LEU A 402 -0.38 -9.62 -9.53
CA LEU A 402 -0.93 -10.10 -8.27
C LEU A 402 -1.81 -11.33 -8.51
N TRP A 403 -1.53 -12.42 -7.79
CA TRP A 403 -2.40 -13.58 -7.73
C TRP A 403 -3.32 -13.45 -6.51
N THR A 404 -4.61 -13.17 -6.67
CA THR A 404 -5.40 -13.13 -7.90
C THR A 404 -6.42 -12.00 -7.82
N PHE A 405 -7.10 -11.67 -8.92
CA PHE A 405 -8.11 -10.61 -8.91
C PHE A 405 -9.34 -11.02 -8.09
N LEU A 406 -9.95 -12.16 -8.43
CA LEU A 406 -11.14 -12.70 -7.76
C LEU A 406 -10.79 -13.84 -6.82
N ASP A 407 -11.46 -13.97 -5.66
CA ASP A 407 -11.52 -15.26 -4.98
C ASP A 407 -12.08 -16.29 -5.94
N ASN A 408 -11.49 -17.49 -6.00
CA ASN A 408 -11.81 -18.43 -7.04
C ASN A 408 -11.71 -19.89 -6.58
N PHE A 409 -11.78 -20.82 -7.53
CA PHE A 409 -11.61 -22.25 -7.30
C PHE A 409 -10.12 -22.60 -7.22
N GLU A 410 -9.63 -22.93 -6.02
CA GLU A 410 -8.22 -23.22 -5.75
C GLU A 410 -7.90 -24.71 -5.89
N TRP A 411 -7.98 -25.22 -7.09
CA TRP A 411 -7.61 -26.57 -7.51
C TRP A 411 -8.16 -27.68 -6.57
N ASP A 412 -7.28 -28.53 -5.99
CA ASP A 412 -7.68 -29.60 -5.05
C ASP A 412 -8.28 -29.06 -3.73
N LYS A 413 -8.07 -27.79 -3.40
CA LYS A 413 -8.66 -27.12 -2.23
C LYS A 413 -10.08 -26.58 -2.49
N GLY A 414 -10.54 -26.58 -3.74
CA GLY A 414 -11.85 -26.03 -4.11
C GLY A 414 -11.97 -24.55 -3.74
N TYR A 415 -13.06 -24.14 -3.12
CA TYR A 415 -13.32 -22.75 -2.72
C TYR A 415 -12.83 -22.42 -1.30
N ASN A 416 -12.00 -23.28 -0.70
CA ASN A 416 -11.56 -23.10 0.69
C ASN A 416 -10.48 -22.00 0.86
N GLU A 417 -9.70 -21.73 -0.17
CA GLU A 417 -8.63 -20.74 -0.17
C GLU A 417 -9.03 -19.46 -0.90
N ARG A 418 -8.83 -18.29 -0.26
CA ARG A 418 -9.20 -17.00 -0.83
C ARG A 418 -7.95 -16.15 -1.10
N PHE A 419 -7.52 -16.13 -2.36
CA PHE A 419 -6.37 -15.34 -2.81
C PHE A 419 -6.74 -13.97 -3.39
N GLY A 420 -8.03 -13.77 -3.74
CA GLY A 420 -8.48 -12.58 -4.44
C GLY A 420 -8.31 -11.29 -3.64
N ILE A 421 -8.10 -10.19 -4.34
CA ILE A 421 -8.31 -8.84 -3.79
C ILE A 421 -9.77 -8.40 -3.93
N VAL A 422 -10.58 -9.17 -4.64
CA VAL A 422 -12.04 -9.03 -4.72
C VAL A 422 -12.68 -10.30 -4.15
N HIS A 423 -13.47 -10.13 -3.12
CA HIS A 423 -14.25 -11.20 -2.52
C HIS A 423 -15.39 -11.62 -3.46
N VAL A 424 -15.56 -12.93 -3.65
CA VAL A 424 -16.68 -13.51 -4.37
C VAL A 424 -17.55 -14.30 -3.41
N ASP A 425 -18.82 -13.94 -3.32
CA ASP A 425 -19.84 -14.78 -2.71
C ASP A 425 -20.26 -15.83 -3.74
N PHE A 426 -19.77 -17.04 -3.62
CA PHE A 426 -19.98 -18.10 -4.61
C PHE A 426 -21.46 -18.55 -4.73
N ALA A 427 -22.33 -18.23 -3.75
CA ALA A 427 -23.75 -18.53 -3.82
C ALA A 427 -24.52 -17.51 -4.67
N THR A 428 -24.16 -16.22 -4.57
CA THR A 428 -24.85 -15.12 -5.25
C THR A 428 -24.05 -14.51 -6.39
N GLN A 429 -22.80 -14.87 -6.50
CA GLN A 429 -21.83 -14.31 -7.43
C GLN A 429 -21.57 -12.79 -7.23
N LYS A 430 -21.87 -12.25 -6.04
CA LYS A 430 -21.60 -10.85 -5.71
C LYS A 430 -20.09 -10.65 -5.52
N ARG A 431 -19.57 -9.54 -6.12
CA ARG A 431 -18.19 -9.09 -5.97
C ARG A 431 -18.12 -7.97 -4.94
N ILE A 432 -17.14 -8.03 -4.03
CA ILE A 432 -16.84 -6.96 -3.07
C ILE A 432 -15.34 -6.71 -3.12
N ALA A 433 -14.92 -5.52 -3.54
CA ALA A 433 -13.51 -5.13 -3.48
C ALA A 433 -13.07 -5.09 -2.01
N LYS A 434 -11.95 -5.73 -1.69
CA LYS A 434 -11.37 -5.78 -0.35
C LYS A 434 -10.51 -4.54 -0.10
N ASP A 435 -10.13 -4.29 1.14
CA ASP A 435 -9.24 -3.17 1.48
C ASP A 435 -7.91 -3.26 0.70
N SER A 436 -7.39 -4.46 0.48
CA SER A 436 -6.20 -4.70 -0.34
C SER A 436 -6.35 -4.27 -1.80
N ALA A 437 -7.56 -4.31 -2.38
CA ALA A 437 -7.79 -3.82 -3.74
C ALA A 437 -7.58 -2.31 -3.85
N TYR A 438 -8.09 -1.55 -2.89
CA TYR A 438 -7.91 -0.10 -2.84
C TYR A 438 -6.48 0.29 -2.48
N TRP A 439 -5.81 -0.48 -1.63
CA TRP A 439 -4.40 -0.29 -1.33
C TRP A 439 -3.54 -0.57 -2.57
N TYR A 440 -3.79 -1.68 -3.29
CA TYR A 440 -3.06 -2.01 -4.50
C TYR A 440 -3.30 -1.00 -5.64
N GLN A 441 -4.50 -0.42 -5.72
CA GLN A 441 -4.78 0.72 -6.60
C GLN A 441 -3.78 1.87 -6.35
N LYS A 442 -3.58 2.25 -5.08
CA LYS A 442 -2.62 3.31 -4.72
C LYS A 442 -1.17 2.92 -5.05
N VAL A 443 -0.79 1.65 -4.90
CA VAL A 443 0.53 1.15 -5.33
C VAL A 443 0.73 1.36 -6.82
N MET A 444 -0.26 1.00 -7.64
CA MET A 444 -0.22 1.20 -9.10
C MET A 444 -0.17 2.68 -9.49
N GLU A 445 -1.00 3.52 -8.88
CA GLU A 445 -1.07 4.96 -9.13
C GLU A 445 0.25 5.68 -8.80
N THR A 446 0.93 5.27 -7.74
CA THR A 446 2.19 5.87 -7.28
C THR A 446 3.44 5.15 -7.77
N ASN A 447 3.29 4.14 -8.62
CA ASN A 447 4.39 3.27 -9.09
C ASN A 447 5.24 2.72 -7.93
N GLY A 448 4.56 2.23 -6.87
CA GLY A 448 5.19 1.72 -5.66
C GLY A 448 5.59 2.79 -4.64
N GLY A 449 5.28 4.07 -4.87
CA GLY A 449 5.70 5.17 -3.99
C GLY A 449 5.18 5.07 -2.55
N ILE A 450 4.05 4.38 -2.33
CA ILE A 450 3.49 4.17 -0.98
C ILE A 450 4.08 2.98 -0.23
N LEU A 451 4.95 2.18 -0.86
CA LEU A 451 5.55 1.03 -0.18
C LEU A 451 6.39 1.44 1.03
N SER A 452 6.35 0.64 2.08
CA SER A 452 7.01 0.92 3.35
C SER A 452 8.52 1.14 3.20
N MET A 453 9.19 0.46 2.25
CA MET A 453 10.60 0.72 2.00
C MET A 453 10.88 2.12 1.41
N ASN A 454 9.95 2.70 0.69
CA ASN A 454 10.08 4.06 0.18
C ASN A 454 9.74 5.08 1.26
N ASN A 455 8.92 4.67 2.23
CA ASN A 455 8.65 5.40 3.46
C ASN A 455 9.76 5.21 4.51
N THR A 456 10.67 4.24 4.39
CA THR A 456 11.80 4.02 5.31
C THR A 456 12.95 5.02 5.12
N ASN A 457 12.90 5.89 4.08
CA ASN A 457 13.56 7.19 4.11
C ASN A 457 12.74 8.25 4.88
N ALA A 458 11.47 8.00 5.25
CA ALA A 458 10.84 8.65 6.37
C ALA A 458 11.54 8.12 7.63
N THR A 459 12.50 8.86 8.09
CA THR A 459 13.23 8.61 9.31
C THR A 459 12.19 8.36 10.42
N LYS A 460 12.28 7.23 11.13
CA LYS A 460 11.66 7.09 12.46
C LYS A 460 12.29 8.10 13.43
N GLU A 461 12.72 9.24 12.89
CA GLU A 461 13.35 10.32 13.60
C GLU A 461 12.27 11.33 13.97
N ILE A 462 12.16 11.57 15.25
CA ILE A 462 11.29 12.60 15.79
C ILE A 462 11.90 13.96 15.44
N LEU A 463 11.13 14.82 14.79
CA LEU A 463 11.58 16.18 14.46
C LEU A 463 11.36 17.08 15.69
N TRP A 464 12.36 17.19 16.52
CA TRP A 464 12.34 18.05 17.72
C TRP A 464 12.40 19.51 17.33
N MET A 465 11.46 20.32 17.83
CA MET A 465 11.36 21.74 17.47
C MET A 465 12.11 22.63 18.46
N THR A 466 12.77 23.66 17.93
CA THR A 466 13.28 24.79 18.70
C THR A 466 12.28 25.94 18.57
N PRO A 467 11.52 26.30 19.61
CA PRO A 467 10.52 27.36 19.56
C PRO A 467 11.10 28.77 19.30
N VAL A 468 10.27 29.62 18.72
CA VAL A 468 10.57 31.03 18.56
C VAL A 468 9.73 31.89 19.55
N PHE A 469 10.37 32.80 20.29
CA PHE A 469 9.72 33.61 21.32
C PHE A 469 9.44 35.04 20.85
N LYS A 470 8.29 35.58 21.23
CA LYS A 470 7.84 36.93 20.90
C LYS A 470 7.59 37.77 22.18
N GLN A 471 8.26 38.90 22.26
CA GLN A 471 7.96 39.90 23.30
C GLN A 471 6.70 40.69 22.92
N MET A 472 5.73 40.72 23.81
CA MET A 472 4.43 41.34 23.59
C MET A 472 4.13 42.35 24.72
N ILE A 473 3.42 43.46 24.42
CA ILE A 473 3.09 44.47 25.44
C ILE A 473 2.20 43.94 26.57
N TRP A 474 1.52 42.82 26.32
CA TRP A 474 0.64 42.11 27.25
C TRP A 474 1.27 40.82 27.79
N GLY A 475 2.49 40.50 27.35
CA GLY A 475 3.17 39.25 27.69
C GLY A 475 3.63 39.18 29.13
N GLY A 476 3.82 37.96 29.61
CA GLY A 476 4.28 37.63 30.95
C GLY A 476 5.62 36.95 30.98
N SER A 477 5.95 36.33 32.09
CA SER A 477 7.19 35.59 32.32
C SER A 477 6.97 34.12 32.63
N LYS A 478 5.74 33.62 32.54
CA LYS A 478 5.41 32.22 32.87
C LYS A 478 6.05 31.24 31.90
N LEU A 479 6.29 31.60 30.63
CA LEU A 479 7.05 30.80 29.68
C LEU A 479 8.46 30.47 30.20
N GLY A 480 9.10 31.35 30.94
CA GLY A 480 10.33 31.08 31.67
C GLY A 480 10.11 30.31 32.97
N SER A 481 9.27 30.85 33.84
CA SER A 481 9.14 30.39 35.24
C SER A 481 8.37 29.06 35.38
N LYS A 482 7.35 28.80 34.55
CA LYS A 482 6.54 27.60 34.61
C LYS A 482 6.90 26.55 33.55
N TRP A 483 7.40 27.00 32.38
CA TRP A 483 7.72 26.13 31.25
C TRP A 483 9.21 25.78 31.13
N GLY A 484 10.07 26.56 31.83
CA GLY A 484 11.52 26.34 31.84
C GLY A 484 12.25 26.75 30.57
N TYR A 485 11.64 27.62 29.75
CA TYR A 485 12.28 28.13 28.54
C TYR A 485 13.27 29.26 28.86
N GLU A 486 14.30 29.37 28.03
CA GLU A 486 15.16 30.57 28.00
C GLU A 486 14.42 31.67 27.22
N ILE A 487 13.75 32.58 27.92
CA ILE A 487 12.94 33.64 27.30
C ILE A 487 13.76 34.95 27.14
N PRO A 488 13.53 35.72 26.04
CA PRO A 488 14.27 36.93 25.75
C PRO A 488 14.00 38.13 26.72
N GLY A 489 12.96 38.03 27.56
CA GLY A 489 12.59 39.05 28.54
C GLY A 489 11.33 38.74 29.31
N GLU A 490 11.04 39.51 30.37
CA GLU A 490 9.90 39.29 31.28
C GLU A 490 8.51 39.55 30.65
N ASN A 491 8.47 40.12 29.45
CA ASN A 491 7.26 40.37 28.67
C ASN A 491 7.14 39.42 27.44
N THR A 492 7.60 38.18 27.58
CA THR A 492 7.49 37.17 26.51
C THR A 492 6.09 36.56 26.50
N GLY A 493 5.23 37.07 25.62
CA GLY A 493 3.82 36.68 25.56
C GLY A 493 3.54 35.45 24.70
N GLU A 494 4.37 35.14 23.69
CA GLU A 494 4.15 34.05 22.81
C GLU A 494 5.40 33.14 22.64
N CYS A 495 5.17 31.85 22.74
CA CYS A 495 6.07 30.80 22.29
C CYS A 495 5.49 30.16 21.01
N TRP A 496 6.09 30.44 19.86
CA TRP A 496 5.74 29.78 18.62
C TRP A 496 6.43 28.40 18.63
N ALA A 497 5.68 27.44 19.07
CA ALA A 497 6.17 26.09 19.37
C ALA A 497 6.47 25.28 18.10
N VAL A 498 5.58 25.36 17.10
CA VAL A 498 5.75 24.79 15.77
C VAL A 498 5.28 25.80 14.72
N SER A 499 6.20 26.30 13.92
CA SER A 499 5.93 27.37 12.97
C SER A 499 6.88 27.30 11.78
N ALA A 500 6.34 27.48 10.57
CA ALA A 500 7.09 27.75 9.35
C ALA A 500 6.75 29.14 8.79
N HIS A 501 6.23 30.03 9.63
CA HIS A 501 5.85 31.39 9.24
C HIS A 501 7.10 32.28 9.09
N PRO A 502 7.20 33.13 8.03
CA PRO A 502 8.39 33.98 7.82
C PRO A 502 8.76 34.88 9.01
N ASN A 503 7.76 35.28 9.82
CA ASN A 503 7.97 36.08 11.03
C ASN A 503 8.49 35.26 12.22
N GLY A 504 8.62 33.93 12.11
CA GLY A 504 9.07 33.11 13.23
C GLY A 504 9.12 31.63 12.81
N ASP A 505 10.07 31.29 11.96
CA ASP A 505 10.28 29.94 11.45
C ASP A 505 11.08 29.12 12.47
N CYS A 506 10.51 28.05 12.98
CA CYS A 506 11.14 27.19 13.96
C CYS A 506 12.21 26.29 13.30
N THR A 507 13.28 26.01 14.03
CA THR A 507 14.34 25.11 13.56
C THR A 507 14.24 23.73 14.20
N ILE A 508 14.78 22.72 13.51
CA ILE A 508 14.96 21.40 14.08
C ILE A 508 16.12 21.43 15.07
N LYS A 509 15.85 20.95 16.28
CA LYS A 509 16.77 21.03 17.42
C LYS A 509 17.97 20.10 17.28
N GLU A 510 17.72 18.86 16.83
CA GLU A 510 18.71 17.78 16.80
C GLU A 510 18.37 16.75 15.71
N GLY A 511 19.29 15.81 15.44
CA GLY A 511 19.12 14.74 14.48
C GLY A 511 19.61 15.09 13.06
N THR A 512 19.14 14.32 12.09
CA THR A 512 19.58 14.42 10.67
C THR A 512 19.34 15.82 10.09
N PHE A 513 18.27 16.48 10.54
CA PHE A 513 17.85 17.79 10.02
C PHE A 513 18.16 18.95 10.98
N ALA A 514 19.03 18.73 11.97
CA ALA A 514 19.39 19.76 12.95
C ALA A 514 19.80 21.09 12.29
N GLY A 515 19.20 22.19 12.75
CA GLY A 515 19.46 23.54 12.26
C GLY A 515 18.69 23.95 11.00
N LYS A 516 18.06 23.02 10.25
CA LYS A 516 17.12 23.38 9.17
C LYS A 516 15.86 23.99 9.75
N THR A 517 15.27 24.94 9.05
CA THR A 517 13.96 25.49 9.42
C THR A 517 12.83 24.58 8.96
N LEU A 518 11.66 24.70 9.59
CA LEU A 518 10.48 23.92 9.21
C LEU A 518 10.01 24.24 7.78
N SER A 519 10.13 25.51 7.35
CA SER A 519 9.81 25.90 5.97
C SER A 519 10.76 25.28 4.94
N GLN A 520 12.06 25.17 5.28
CA GLN A 520 13.03 24.46 4.44
C GLN A 520 12.68 22.99 4.31
N LEU A 521 12.35 22.31 5.42
CA LEU A 521 11.95 20.90 5.37
C LEU A 521 10.68 20.70 4.55
N TRP A 522 9.68 21.60 4.69
CA TRP A 522 8.46 21.49 3.89
C TRP A 522 8.72 21.54 2.39
N SER A 523 9.68 22.35 1.95
CA SER A 523 10.02 22.51 0.53
C SER A 523 11.03 21.49 0.00
N GLU A 524 12.02 21.12 0.84
CA GLU A 524 13.14 20.26 0.43
C GLU A 524 12.89 18.77 0.67
N GLU A 525 12.07 18.43 1.70
CA GLU A 525 11.81 17.06 2.16
C GLU A 525 10.28 16.81 2.27
N PRO A 526 9.47 17.05 1.20
CA PRO A 526 8.01 16.98 1.29
C PRO A 526 7.49 15.60 1.68
N GLN A 527 8.27 14.53 1.49
CA GLN A 527 7.92 13.17 1.91
C GLN A 527 7.79 13.05 3.43
N LEU A 528 8.51 13.85 4.23
CA LEU A 528 8.35 13.90 5.70
C LEU A 528 6.93 14.32 6.11
N PHE A 529 6.23 14.97 5.22
CA PHE A 529 4.88 15.50 5.41
C PHE A 529 3.85 14.82 4.47
N GLY A 530 4.16 13.61 3.98
CA GLY A 530 3.27 12.83 3.13
C GLY A 530 2.97 13.47 1.78
N ASN A 531 3.89 14.30 1.26
CA ASN A 531 3.69 15.11 0.05
C ASN A 531 2.38 15.91 0.10
N ALA A 532 2.01 16.42 1.29
CA ALA A 532 0.80 17.21 1.48
C ALA A 532 0.78 18.44 0.55
N PRO A 533 -0.38 18.79 -0.01
CA PRO A 533 -0.46 19.87 -1.00
C PRO A 533 -0.26 21.25 -0.33
N GLY A 534 0.33 22.19 -1.08
CA GLY A 534 0.52 23.57 -0.69
C GLY A 534 1.98 24.01 -0.75
N ASP A 535 2.17 25.33 -0.94
CA ASP A 535 3.50 25.95 -1.07
C ASP A 535 4.16 26.28 0.28
N ARG A 536 3.42 26.11 1.38
CA ARG A 536 3.87 26.39 2.75
C ARG A 536 3.26 25.46 3.77
N PHE A 537 3.96 25.25 4.88
CA PHE A 537 3.47 24.43 6.00
C PHE A 537 2.15 25.02 6.55
N PRO A 538 1.11 24.19 6.74
CA PRO A 538 -0.25 24.70 6.90
C PRO A 538 -0.59 25.23 8.29
N LEU A 539 0.12 24.81 9.35
CA LEU A 539 -0.26 25.06 10.73
C LEU A 539 0.77 25.92 11.48
N LEU A 540 0.29 26.58 12.52
CA LEU A 540 1.09 27.30 13.51
C LEU A 540 0.55 26.94 14.90
N VAL A 541 1.43 26.42 15.77
CA VAL A 541 1.09 26.09 17.16
C VAL A 541 1.84 27.03 18.09
N LYS A 542 1.11 27.63 19.04
CA LYS A 542 1.67 28.58 20.01
C LYS A 542 1.27 28.26 21.44
N ILE A 543 2.12 28.64 22.39
CA ILE A 543 1.71 28.84 23.78
C ILE A 543 1.64 30.36 24.02
N ILE A 544 0.52 30.82 24.56
CA ILE A 544 0.28 32.24 24.88
C ILE A 544 0.21 32.41 26.40
N ASP A 545 1.08 33.27 26.92
CA ASP A 545 1.07 33.73 28.32
C ASP A 545 0.53 35.19 28.37
N ALA A 546 -0.77 35.31 28.57
CA ALA A 546 -1.42 36.61 28.71
C ALA A 546 -1.28 37.13 30.15
N ASN A 547 -0.34 38.04 30.40
CA ASN A 547 -0.24 38.74 31.68
C ASN A 547 -1.28 39.86 31.79
N ASP A 548 -1.56 40.55 30.68
CA ASP A 548 -2.61 41.54 30.51
C ASP A 548 -3.57 41.13 29.38
N ASP A 549 -4.73 41.80 29.29
CA ASP A 549 -5.71 41.54 28.22
C ASP A 549 -5.09 41.76 26.84
N LEU A 550 -5.27 40.81 25.90
CA LEU A 550 -4.96 41.01 24.50
C LEU A 550 -5.91 42.05 23.88
N SER A 551 -5.55 42.62 22.72
CA SER A 551 -6.48 43.48 21.98
C SER A 551 -7.72 42.72 21.58
N ILE A 552 -8.86 43.41 21.53
CA ILE A 552 -10.07 42.89 20.88
C ILE A 552 -9.78 42.81 19.40
N GLN A 553 -9.92 41.60 18.81
CA GLN A 553 -9.50 41.31 17.45
C GLN A 553 -10.47 40.38 16.72
N VAL A 554 -10.32 40.31 15.41
CA VAL A 554 -11.02 39.40 14.52
C VAL A 554 -10.09 38.99 13.40
N HIS A 555 -10.29 37.78 12.85
CA HIS A 555 -9.50 37.26 11.76
C HIS A 555 -10.34 37.05 10.50
N PRO A 556 -9.78 37.28 9.28
CA PRO A 556 -10.44 36.99 8.02
C PRO A 556 -10.44 35.48 7.67
N ASP A 557 -11.31 35.09 6.78
CA ASP A 557 -11.23 33.81 6.08
C ASP A 557 -10.18 33.82 4.93
N ASP A 558 -9.94 32.66 4.33
CA ASP A 558 -8.98 32.53 3.22
C ASP A 558 -9.33 33.39 2.00
N ASN A 559 -10.64 33.56 1.71
CA ASN A 559 -11.07 34.35 0.56
C ASN A 559 -10.76 35.83 0.75
N TYR A 560 -11.02 36.36 1.95
CA TYR A 560 -10.74 37.76 2.24
C TYR A 560 -9.23 38.02 2.39
N ALA A 561 -8.53 37.15 3.10
CA ALA A 561 -7.08 37.23 3.28
C ALA A 561 -6.34 37.12 1.95
N GLY A 562 -6.69 36.14 1.12
CA GLY A 562 -6.10 35.96 -0.21
C GLY A 562 -6.20 37.18 -1.12
N LYS A 563 -7.32 37.94 -1.03
CA LYS A 563 -7.55 39.15 -1.84
C LYS A 563 -6.90 40.42 -1.25
N ASN A 564 -6.93 40.56 0.07
CA ASN A 564 -6.61 41.82 0.75
C ASN A 564 -5.27 41.79 1.48
N GLU A 565 -4.64 40.60 1.64
CA GLU A 565 -3.40 40.40 2.40
C GLU A 565 -2.36 39.60 1.60
N ASN A 566 -2.17 39.96 0.32
CA ASN A 566 -1.13 39.47 -0.58
C ASN A 566 -1.05 37.93 -0.70
N GLY A 567 -2.20 37.24 -0.74
CA GLY A 567 -2.26 35.79 -0.86
C GLY A 567 -2.00 35.03 0.43
N SER A 568 -2.12 35.67 1.59
CA SER A 568 -2.04 35.01 2.89
C SER A 568 -3.21 34.08 3.14
N PHE A 569 -2.99 33.09 4.03
CA PHE A 569 -4.10 32.31 4.58
C PHE A 569 -5.00 33.17 5.45
N GLY A 570 -6.26 32.78 5.57
CA GLY A 570 -7.13 33.20 6.65
C GLY A 570 -6.59 32.70 8.00
N LYS A 571 -7.32 32.95 9.07
CA LYS A 571 -6.91 32.51 10.39
C LYS A 571 -8.09 31.90 11.16
N THR A 572 -8.26 30.58 10.95
CA THR A 572 -9.06 29.73 11.81
C THR A 572 -8.18 29.20 12.92
N GLU A 573 -8.62 29.27 14.16
CA GLU A 573 -7.83 28.86 15.31
C GLU A 573 -8.68 28.15 16.38
N CYS A 574 -8.00 27.40 17.25
CA CYS A 574 -8.61 26.81 18.43
C CYS A 574 -7.67 26.93 19.63
N TRP A 575 -8.24 26.96 20.81
CA TRP A 575 -7.53 27.19 22.08
C TRP A 575 -7.81 26.07 23.06
N TYR A 576 -6.75 25.47 23.60
CA TYR A 576 -6.82 24.60 24.78
C TYR A 576 -6.35 25.43 26.00
N ILE A 577 -7.20 25.58 27.03
CA ILE A 577 -6.88 26.38 28.21
C ILE A 577 -5.93 25.61 29.13
N LEU A 578 -4.69 26.05 29.19
CA LEU A 578 -3.62 25.44 29.98
C LEU A 578 -3.69 25.83 31.45
N ASP A 579 -4.01 27.11 31.71
CA ASP A 579 -4.20 27.63 33.03
C ASP A 579 -5.13 28.86 32.99
N ALA A 580 -5.98 29.02 34.02
CA ALA A 580 -6.87 30.15 34.16
C ALA A 580 -7.18 30.42 35.64
N PRO A 581 -7.17 31.68 36.10
CA PRO A 581 -7.57 32.00 37.46
C PRO A 581 -9.06 31.70 37.72
N GLU A 582 -9.43 31.55 38.96
CA GLU A 582 -10.84 31.36 39.35
C GLU A 582 -11.70 32.53 38.86
N GLY A 583 -12.81 32.23 38.19
CA GLY A 583 -13.69 33.24 37.60
C GLY A 583 -13.20 33.86 36.30
N ALA A 584 -12.17 33.29 35.67
CA ALA A 584 -11.67 33.74 34.38
C ALA A 584 -12.74 33.69 33.28
N ALA A 585 -12.66 34.63 32.36
CA ALA A 585 -13.50 34.67 31.17
C ALA A 585 -12.69 35.13 29.95
N LEU A 586 -13.09 34.69 28.75
CA LEU A 586 -12.58 35.15 27.46
C LEU A 586 -13.61 36.05 26.79
N VAL A 587 -13.17 36.97 25.92
CA VAL A 587 -14.09 37.65 25.00
C VAL A 587 -14.30 36.74 23.81
N ILE A 588 -15.54 36.29 23.56
CA ILE A 588 -15.91 35.44 22.40
C ILE A 588 -17.26 35.91 21.84
N GLY A 589 -17.21 36.52 20.66
CA GLY A 589 -18.36 37.09 19.98
C GLY A 589 -18.76 38.48 20.50
N HIS A 590 -19.92 38.95 20.05
CA HIS A 590 -20.46 40.28 20.33
C HIS A 590 -21.99 40.25 20.47
N ASN A 591 -22.59 41.36 20.90
CA ASN A 591 -24.02 41.46 21.16
C ASN A 591 -24.79 42.22 20.07
N ALA A 592 -24.13 42.73 19.02
CA ALA A 592 -24.80 43.41 17.91
C ALA A 592 -25.72 42.44 17.14
N LYS A 593 -26.91 42.89 16.79
CA LYS A 593 -27.96 42.09 16.13
C LYS A 593 -27.88 42.12 14.62
N ASP A 594 -27.38 43.23 14.08
CA ASP A 594 -27.21 43.45 12.65
C ASP A 594 -25.95 44.31 12.38
N LYS A 595 -25.63 44.51 11.11
CA LYS A 595 -24.42 45.21 10.71
C LYS A 595 -24.44 46.70 11.08
N ALA A 596 -25.62 47.34 11.05
CA ALA A 596 -25.74 48.74 11.40
C ALA A 596 -25.49 48.97 12.92
N GLU A 597 -26.01 48.08 13.78
CA GLU A 597 -25.73 48.10 15.21
C GLU A 597 -24.26 47.79 15.52
N LEU A 598 -23.63 46.87 14.76
CA LEU A 598 -22.22 46.56 14.85
C LEU A 598 -21.37 47.80 14.57
N GLU A 599 -21.60 48.48 13.44
CA GLU A 599 -20.90 49.69 13.03
C GLU A 599 -21.08 50.81 14.06
N ASP A 600 -22.30 51.03 14.56
CA ASP A 600 -22.59 52.00 15.59
C ASP A 600 -21.84 51.73 16.89
N MET A 601 -21.85 50.49 17.37
CA MET A 601 -21.16 50.11 18.60
C MET A 601 -19.63 50.29 18.50
N ILE A 602 -19.03 49.93 17.37
CA ILE A 602 -17.58 50.03 17.15
C ILE A 602 -17.18 51.52 17.00
N HIS A 603 -17.82 52.28 16.12
CA HIS A 603 -17.45 53.68 15.86
C HIS A 603 -17.69 54.59 17.07
N ASN A 604 -18.70 54.30 17.88
CA ASN A 604 -19.01 55.08 19.09
C ASN A 604 -18.32 54.51 20.36
N GLY A 605 -17.47 53.50 20.25
CA GLY A 605 -16.72 52.95 21.37
C GLY A 605 -17.59 52.31 22.46
N ARG A 606 -18.74 51.75 22.11
CA ARG A 606 -19.69 51.14 23.05
C ARG A 606 -19.25 49.71 23.46
N TRP A 607 -18.00 49.60 23.90
CA TRP A 607 -17.35 48.29 24.16
C TRP A 607 -18.06 47.47 25.22
N ALA A 608 -18.58 48.06 26.27
CA ALA A 608 -19.31 47.37 27.34
C ALA A 608 -20.60 46.73 26.87
N ASP A 609 -21.29 47.32 25.88
CA ASP A 609 -22.51 46.77 25.26
C ASP A 609 -22.16 45.77 24.16
N PHE A 610 -21.01 45.98 23.48
CA PHE A 610 -20.58 45.22 22.32
C PHE A 610 -20.02 43.86 22.68
N LEU A 611 -19.07 43.79 23.63
CA LEU A 611 -18.29 42.59 23.90
C LEU A 611 -19.07 41.57 24.73
N ARG A 612 -18.92 40.31 24.38
CA ARG A 612 -19.51 39.19 25.11
C ARG A 612 -18.42 38.41 25.81
N GLU A 613 -18.52 38.29 27.13
CA GLU A 613 -17.62 37.50 27.94
C GLU A 613 -18.17 36.09 28.16
N VAL A 614 -17.29 35.09 28.06
CA VAL A 614 -17.59 33.68 28.23
C VAL A 614 -16.71 33.10 29.31
N PRO A 615 -17.26 32.58 30.43
CA PRO A 615 -16.50 31.96 31.49
C PRO A 615 -15.71 30.73 31.00
N VAL A 616 -14.46 30.59 31.45
CA VAL A 616 -13.57 29.48 31.09
C VAL A 616 -12.76 29.02 32.29
N LYS A 617 -12.28 27.80 32.22
CA LYS A 617 -11.39 27.16 33.21
C LYS A 617 -10.34 26.30 32.52
N LYS A 618 -9.30 25.94 33.25
CA LYS A 618 -8.30 24.94 32.78
C LYS A 618 -8.98 23.70 32.22
N GLY A 619 -8.52 23.25 31.04
CA GLY A 619 -9.03 22.09 30.33
C GLY A 619 -10.17 22.36 29.35
N ASP A 620 -10.75 23.58 29.35
CA ASP A 620 -11.75 23.93 28.33
C ASP A 620 -11.10 24.05 26.95
N PHE A 621 -11.86 23.70 25.89
CA PHE A 621 -11.44 23.83 24.50
C PHE A 621 -12.40 24.75 23.73
N ILE A 622 -11.83 25.67 22.96
CA ILE A 622 -12.57 26.71 22.27
C ILE A 622 -12.20 26.73 20.78
N GLN A 623 -13.20 26.76 19.90
CA GLN A 623 -13.03 26.98 18.47
C GLN A 623 -13.32 28.44 18.13
N ILE A 624 -12.42 29.09 17.41
CA ILE A 624 -12.56 30.48 16.92
C ILE A 624 -12.58 30.43 15.40
N ASP A 625 -13.78 30.53 14.84
CA ASP A 625 -13.93 30.61 13.38
C ASP A 625 -13.63 32.03 12.88
N PRO A 626 -13.19 32.20 11.61
CA PRO A 626 -13.04 33.51 11.00
C PRO A 626 -14.29 34.38 11.18
N GLY A 627 -14.11 35.67 11.39
CA GLY A 627 -15.21 36.61 11.66
C GLY A 627 -15.69 36.66 13.12
N THR A 628 -15.14 35.81 13.99
CA THR A 628 -15.46 35.85 15.43
C THR A 628 -14.64 36.92 16.13
N VAL A 629 -15.30 37.90 16.78
CA VAL A 629 -14.63 38.87 17.68
C VAL A 629 -14.17 38.15 18.94
N HIS A 630 -12.89 38.29 19.30
CA HIS A 630 -12.34 37.54 20.44
C HIS A 630 -11.16 38.29 21.09
N ALA A 631 -10.88 37.95 22.36
CA ALA A 631 -9.66 38.31 23.06
C ALA A 631 -9.40 37.38 24.24
N ILE A 632 -8.11 37.09 24.47
CA ILE A 632 -7.64 36.43 25.70
C ILE A 632 -7.46 37.48 26.77
N LYS A 633 -7.97 37.22 27.97
CA LYS A 633 -7.83 38.13 29.11
C LYS A 633 -6.63 37.78 29.98
N GLY A 634 -6.13 38.78 30.71
CA GLY A 634 -4.97 38.65 31.57
C GLY A 634 -5.09 37.51 32.59
N GLY A 635 -3.99 36.82 32.82
CA GLY A 635 -3.88 35.67 33.72
C GLY A 635 -4.09 34.30 33.07
N ILE A 636 -4.62 34.26 31.86
CA ILE A 636 -4.93 33.00 31.12
C ILE A 636 -3.71 32.56 30.32
N GLU A 637 -3.42 31.25 30.34
CA GLU A 637 -2.45 30.59 29.48
C GLU A 637 -3.19 29.62 28.55
N ILE A 638 -2.86 29.64 27.26
CA ILE A 638 -3.47 28.74 26.27
C ILE A 638 -2.43 28.07 25.35
N LEU A 639 -2.77 26.91 24.82
CA LEU A 639 -2.16 26.39 23.61
C LEU A 639 -3.12 26.68 22.45
N GLU A 640 -2.62 27.42 21.47
CA GLU A 640 -3.32 27.76 20.23
C GLU A 640 -2.85 26.93 19.09
N THR A 641 -3.77 26.27 18.37
CA THR A 641 -3.52 25.65 17.08
C THR A 641 -4.31 26.40 16.01
N GLN A 642 -3.62 26.85 14.95
CA GLN A 642 -4.19 27.73 13.93
C GLN A 642 -3.63 27.45 12.53
N GLN A 643 -4.31 27.99 11.50
CA GLN A 643 -3.69 28.11 10.17
C GLN A 643 -2.39 28.94 10.28
N ASN A 644 -1.43 28.67 9.40
CA ASN A 644 -0.13 29.36 9.39
C ASN A 644 -0.26 30.81 8.88
N SER A 645 -0.85 31.66 9.72
CA SER A 645 -1.15 33.05 9.47
C SER A 645 -0.98 33.88 10.76
N ASP A 646 -0.42 35.08 10.64
CA ASP A 646 -0.32 36.06 11.75
C ASP A 646 -1.19 37.30 11.57
N ILE A 647 -2.17 37.25 10.63
CA ILE A 647 -3.08 38.33 10.33
C ILE A 647 -3.99 38.57 11.51
N THR A 648 -3.96 39.81 12.02
CA THR A 648 -4.80 40.25 13.12
C THR A 648 -5.42 41.60 12.80
N TYR A 649 -6.76 41.66 12.66
CA TYR A 649 -7.49 42.93 12.60
C TYR A 649 -7.88 43.35 13.98
N ARG A 650 -7.22 44.41 14.46
CA ARG A 650 -7.39 44.96 15.81
C ARG A 650 -8.55 45.90 15.82
N VAL A 651 -9.58 45.55 16.60
CA VAL A 651 -10.81 46.36 16.77
C VAL A 651 -10.64 47.39 17.87
N TYR A 652 -10.06 46.97 19.01
CA TYR A 652 -9.85 47.83 20.18
C TYR A 652 -8.63 47.37 20.98
N ASP A 653 -7.86 48.32 21.51
CA ASP A 653 -6.63 48.05 22.25
C ASP A 653 -6.47 48.82 23.56
N TYR A 654 -7.58 49.20 24.18
CA TYR A 654 -7.62 49.87 25.48
C TYR A 654 -6.83 51.19 25.54
N GLY A 655 -6.46 51.78 24.41
CA GLY A 655 -5.62 52.99 24.34
C GLY A 655 -4.15 52.79 24.74
N ARG A 656 -3.67 51.54 24.75
CA ARG A 656 -2.28 51.21 25.13
C ARG A 656 -1.28 51.73 24.11
N LEU A 657 -0.10 52.12 24.65
CA LEU A 657 1.01 52.64 23.83
C LEU A 657 2.09 51.59 23.68
N GLN A 658 2.55 51.38 22.45
CA GLN A 658 3.72 50.63 22.11
C GLN A 658 4.77 51.59 21.54
N ASN A 659 5.93 51.70 22.18
CA ASN A 659 6.99 52.65 21.80
C ASN A 659 6.49 54.12 21.76
N GLY A 660 5.61 54.47 22.68
CA GLY A 660 5.06 55.84 22.82
C GLY A 660 3.95 56.20 21.83
N LYS A 661 3.48 55.24 21.02
CA LYS A 661 2.37 55.43 20.06
C LYS A 661 1.30 54.37 20.25
N PRO A 662 -0.01 54.69 20.02
CA PRO A 662 -1.05 53.69 19.98
C PRO A 662 -0.75 52.65 18.88
N ARG A 663 -1.08 51.40 19.13
CA ARG A 663 -1.04 50.38 18.08
C ARG A 663 -2.14 50.66 17.03
N GLU A 664 -1.85 50.31 15.79
CA GLU A 664 -2.79 50.48 14.68
C GLU A 664 -4.07 49.68 14.91
N LEU A 665 -5.21 50.30 14.66
CA LEU A 665 -6.53 49.67 14.64
C LEU A 665 -6.96 49.49 13.18
N HIS A 666 -7.63 48.35 12.91
CA HIS A 666 -8.05 47.96 11.56
C HIS A 666 -9.58 47.97 11.46
N ILE A 667 -10.21 49.10 11.84
CA ILE A 667 -11.67 49.22 12.08
C ILE A 667 -12.47 48.78 10.85
N GLU A 668 -12.20 49.34 9.68
CA GLU A 668 -12.96 49.02 8.46
C GLU A 668 -12.80 47.57 8.05
N LYS A 669 -11.56 47.02 8.01
CA LYS A 669 -11.32 45.62 7.74
C LYS A 669 -11.98 44.68 8.76
N SER A 670 -12.02 45.11 10.03
CA SER A 670 -12.72 44.33 11.07
C SER A 670 -14.22 44.28 10.82
N ILE A 671 -14.84 45.44 10.53
CA ILE A 671 -16.28 45.54 10.22
C ILE A 671 -16.62 44.67 8.98
N ASP A 672 -15.74 44.64 7.99
CA ASP A 672 -15.95 43.84 6.79
C ASP A 672 -16.04 42.32 7.07
N VAL A 673 -15.21 41.83 7.97
CA VAL A 673 -15.07 40.40 8.23
C VAL A 673 -15.86 39.89 9.44
N ILE A 674 -16.30 40.74 10.35
CA ILE A 674 -17.07 40.31 11.55
C ILE A 674 -18.40 39.66 11.12
N THR A 675 -18.65 38.44 11.60
CA THR A 675 -19.89 37.69 11.37
C THR A 675 -21.01 38.27 12.28
N VAL A 676 -22.12 38.70 11.67
CA VAL A 676 -23.26 39.28 12.38
C VAL A 676 -24.55 38.54 11.99
N PRO A 677 -25.37 38.12 12.95
CA PRO A 677 -25.12 38.11 14.40
C PRO A 677 -24.02 37.12 14.78
N ALA A 678 -23.35 37.33 15.91
CA ALA A 678 -22.35 36.41 16.42
C ALA A 678 -22.95 35.03 16.75
N LYS A 679 -22.20 33.96 16.53
CA LYS A 679 -22.58 32.63 17.00
C LYS A 679 -22.83 32.61 18.50
N SER A 680 -23.67 31.69 18.98
CA SER A 680 -23.91 31.57 20.42
C SER A 680 -22.66 31.15 21.18
N ALA A 681 -22.51 31.58 22.43
CA ALA A 681 -21.37 31.21 23.27
C ALA A 681 -21.24 29.67 23.45
N LYS A 682 -22.37 28.96 23.45
CA LYS A 682 -22.42 27.49 23.59
C LYS A 682 -21.87 26.74 22.37
N GLU A 683 -21.88 27.37 21.21
CA GLU A 683 -21.34 26.77 19.97
C GLU A 683 -19.83 26.98 19.84
N SER A 684 -19.25 27.89 20.62
CA SER A 684 -17.80 28.19 20.61
C SER A 684 -17.02 27.36 21.64
N VAL A 685 -17.66 26.96 22.74
CA VAL A 685 -16.99 26.17 23.81
C VAL A 685 -17.37 24.72 23.70
N ILE A 686 -16.36 23.86 23.44
CA ILE A 686 -16.51 22.42 23.39
C ILE A 686 -16.20 21.88 24.80
N ASN A 687 -17.22 21.40 25.49
CA ASN A 687 -17.03 20.71 26.77
C ASN A 687 -16.62 19.25 26.51
N ILE A 688 -15.41 18.89 26.89
CA ILE A 688 -14.92 17.51 26.83
C ILE A 688 -15.60 16.71 27.95
N SER A 689 -16.62 15.96 27.62
CA SER A 689 -17.47 15.27 28.61
C SER A 689 -16.90 13.99 29.18
N THR A 690 -15.92 13.35 28.53
CA THR A 690 -15.27 12.10 28.98
C THR A 690 -13.86 12.03 28.44
N GLU A 691 -12.87 12.15 29.32
CA GLU A 691 -11.48 11.86 28.99
C GLU A 691 -11.20 10.38 29.27
N ILE A 692 -10.79 9.67 28.22
CA ILE A 692 -10.32 8.28 28.37
C ILE A 692 -8.79 8.32 28.39
N LYS A 693 -8.19 7.79 29.48
CA LYS A 693 -6.73 7.70 29.58
C LYS A 693 -6.16 6.76 28.54
N ASN A 694 -4.94 7.03 28.12
CA ASN A 694 -4.18 6.24 27.17
C ASN A 694 -4.88 6.08 25.79
N THR A 695 -5.62 7.10 25.38
CA THR A 695 -6.25 7.20 24.06
C THR A 695 -6.09 8.60 23.46
N MET A 696 -6.17 8.72 22.14
CA MET A 696 -6.29 10.02 21.47
C MET A 696 -7.73 10.48 21.52
N ASN A 697 -8.04 11.37 22.50
CA ASN A 697 -9.38 11.94 22.65
C ASN A 697 -9.58 13.08 21.65
N PRO A 698 -10.50 12.98 20.68
CA PRO A 698 -10.70 14.03 19.69
C PRO A 698 -11.29 15.29 20.33
N LEU A 699 -10.69 16.45 20.04
CA LEU A 699 -11.18 17.75 20.45
C LEU A 699 -11.97 18.42 19.33
N ILE A 700 -11.39 18.46 18.12
CA ILE A 700 -12.04 19.01 16.93
C ILE A 700 -11.48 18.42 15.64
N SER A 701 -12.33 18.41 14.60
CA SER A 701 -11.94 18.19 13.21
C SER A 701 -12.64 19.23 12.34
N CYS A 702 -11.87 20.03 11.62
CA CYS A 702 -12.38 21.05 10.68
C CYS A 702 -11.64 20.91 9.33
N ASN A 703 -11.89 21.85 8.40
CA ASN A 703 -11.28 21.83 7.07
C ASN A 703 -9.75 22.06 7.08
N TYR A 704 -9.22 22.59 8.17
CA TYR A 704 -7.83 23.05 8.26
C TYR A 704 -6.98 22.20 9.18
N TYR A 705 -7.58 21.62 10.24
CA TYR A 705 -6.87 20.81 11.22
C TYR A 705 -7.77 19.84 11.96
N ARG A 706 -7.11 18.84 12.55
CA ARG A 706 -7.67 17.95 13.56
C ARG A 706 -6.82 18.07 14.81
N VAL A 707 -7.47 18.09 15.98
CA VAL A 707 -6.78 18.23 17.27
C VAL A 707 -7.28 17.17 18.23
N TRP A 708 -6.36 16.58 18.99
CA TRP A 708 -6.64 15.57 20.01
C TRP A 708 -5.95 15.96 21.32
N LYS A 709 -6.54 15.49 22.41
CA LYS A 709 -5.92 15.46 23.73
C LYS A 709 -5.50 14.02 24.07
N LEU A 710 -4.30 13.85 24.59
CA LEU A 710 -3.77 12.60 25.10
C LEU A 710 -3.45 12.77 26.60
N ASP A 711 -4.04 11.93 27.45
CA ASP A 711 -3.73 11.81 28.88
C ASP A 711 -3.05 10.45 29.10
N VAL A 712 -1.71 10.44 29.06
CA VAL A 712 -0.89 9.24 29.22
C VAL A 712 -0.69 8.97 30.71
N ASP A 713 -1.10 7.78 31.16
CA ASP A 713 -0.90 7.30 32.53
C ASP A 713 -0.43 5.83 32.46
N GLY A 714 0.87 5.63 32.47
CA GLY A 714 1.54 4.35 32.26
C GLY A 714 2.07 4.17 30.86
N SER A 715 1.31 3.61 29.93
CA SER A 715 1.76 3.33 28.54
C SER A 715 0.63 3.46 27.53
N MET A 716 0.96 4.02 26.38
CA MET A 716 0.03 4.26 25.28
C MET A 716 0.75 4.10 23.93
N GLU A 717 0.10 3.44 22.95
CA GLU A 717 0.56 3.40 21.56
C GLU A 717 -0.23 4.42 20.72
N VAL A 718 0.47 5.20 19.91
CA VAL A 718 -0.11 6.11 18.91
C VAL A 718 0.30 5.61 17.53
N LEU A 719 -0.67 5.39 16.65
CA LEU A 719 -0.41 5.11 15.24
C LEU A 719 -0.35 6.43 14.48
N GLN A 720 0.84 6.75 13.94
CA GLN A 720 1.05 7.92 13.06
C GLN A 720 0.89 7.49 11.60
N ASP A 721 -0.31 7.69 11.07
CA ASP A 721 -0.73 7.42 9.68
C ASP A 721 -1.24 8.68 8.95
N TYR A 722 -1.10 9.87 9.58
CA TYR A 722 -1.41 11.18 9.01
C TYR A 722 -0.25 11.71 8.16
N PRO A 723 -0.47 12.76 7.35
CA PRO A 723 0.64 13.45 6.66
C PRO A 723 1.78 13.85 7.58
N PHE A 724 1.48 14.27 8.79
CA PHE A 724 2.38 14.50 9.92
C PHE A 724 1.54 14.61 11.20
N LEU A 725 2.16 14.44 12.36
CA LEU A 725 1.50 14.63 13.65
C LEU A 725 2.35 15.52 14.54
N ILE A 726 1.89 16.76 14.78
CA ILE A 726 2.49 17.66 15.75
C ILE A 726 2.09 17.20 17.15
N MET A 727 3.03 17.18 18.08
CA MET A 727 2.80 16.89 19.49
C MET A 727 3.43 17.94 20.38
N SER A 728 2.68 18.41 21.38
CA SER A 728 3.10 19.37 22.38
C SER A 728 2.85 18.79 23.77
N VAL A 729 3.90 18.59 24.57
CA VAL A 729 3.77 18.14 25.97
C VAL A 729 3.39 19.35 26.84
N VAL A 730 2.15 19.35 27.35
CA VAL A 730 1.60 20.48 28.08
C VAL A 730 1.66 20.29 29.61
N GLU A 731 1.78 19.06 30.10
CA GLU A 731 1.95 18.74 31.51
C GLU A 731 2.71 17.43 31.68
N GLY A 732 3.52 17.29 32.76
CA GLY A 732 4.23 16.04 33.12
C GLY A 732 5.46 15.75 32.27
N ASP A 733 5.91 14.50 32.36
CA ASP A 733 7.09 13.98 31.66
C ASP A 733 6.97 12.47 31.36
N GLY A 734 7.80 11.99 30.48
CA GLY A 734 7.77 10.59 30.08
C GLY A 734 8.78 10.24 29.00
N LEU A 735 8.42 9.25 28.18
CA LEU A 735 9.21 8.76 27.07
C LEU A 735 8.34 8.67 25.81
N ILE A 736 8.93 8.96 24.67
CA ILE A 736 8.42 8.58 23.34
C ILE A 736 9.47 7.72 22.63
N ASP A 737 9.14 6.48 22.31
CA ASP A 737 10.08 5.48 21.74
C ASP A 737 11.43 5.45 22.47
N GLY A 738 11.39 5.51 23.82
CA GLY A 738 12.58 5.50 24.68
C GLY A 738 13.32 6.83 24.81
N GLN A 739 12.91 7.89 24.11
CA GLN A 739 13.47 9.24 24.23
C GLN A 739 12.70 10.05 25.29
N LEU A 740 13.44 10.77 26.13
CA LEU A 740 12.85 11.60 27.21
C LEU A 740 12.07 12.78 26.63
N VAL A 741 10.86 12.97 27.15
CA VAL A 741 10.01 14.13 26.89
C VAL A 741 9.53 14.75 28.19
N LYS A 742 9.37 16.06 28.19
CA LYS A 742 8.89 16.82 29.34
C LYS A 742 8.00 17.97 28.91
N LYS A 743 7.30 18.56 29.85
CA LYS A 743 6.52 19.79 29.64
C LYS A 743 7.36 20.84 28.91
N GLY A 744 6.81 21.36 27.82
CA GLY A 744 7.45 22.35 26.96
C GLY A 744 8.23 21.74 25.78
N ASP A 745 8.27 20.43 25.64
CA ASP A 745 8.80 19.83 24.42
C ASP A 745 7.73 19.80 23.33
N HIS A 746 8.14 20.18 22.12
CA HIS A 746 7.33 20.18 20.91
C HIS A 746 8.06 19.46 19.81
N PHE A 747 7.34 18.60 19.10
CA PHE A 747 7.93 17.78 18.06
C PHE A 747 6.91 17.37 17.00
N ILE A 748 7.40 16.93 15.85
CA ILE A 748 6.60 16.38 14.78
C ILE A 748 6.99 14.91 14.56
N LEU A 749 6.01 14.03 14.52
CA LEU A 749 6.15 12.70 13.99
C LEU A 749 5.89 12.79 12.48
N PRO A 750 6.92 12.55 11.63
CA PRO A 750 6.76 12.67 10.19
C PRO A 750 5.85 11.60 9.58
N ASN A 751 5.51 11.76 8.32
CA ASN A 751 4.77 10.76 7.55
C ASN A 751 5.46 9.40 7.60
N GLY A 752 4.69 8.33 7.77
CA GLY A 752 5.22 6.97 7.79
C GLY A 752 5.98 6.60 9.06
N PHE A 753 5.94 7.44 10.12
CA PHE A 753 6.55 7.10 11.41
C PHE A 753 6.01 5.77 11.97
N GLY A 754 4.74 5.47 11.69
CA GLY A 754 4.07 4.26 12.16
C GLY A 754 3.73 4.33 13.65
N LYS A 755 3.99 3.25 14.38
CA LYS A 755 3.67 3.16 15.81
C LYS A 755 4.70 3.91 16.65
N ALA A 756 4.21 4.82 17.48
CA ALA A 756 4.96 5.55 18.51
C ALA A 756 4.51 5.08 19.90
N GLN A 757 5.46 4.69 20.76
CA GLN A 757 5.18 4.23 22.11
C GLN A 757 5.41 5.36 23.10
N LEU A 758 4.33 5.84 23.73
CA LEU A 758 4.37 6.80 24.82
C LEU A 758 4.36 6.09 26.16
N GLN A 759 5.19 6.54 27.11
CA GLN A 759 5.27 5.99 28.45
C GLN A 759 5.48 7.11 29.49
N GLY A 760 4.87 6.99 30.66
CA GLY A 760 5.04 7.96 31.74
C GLY A 760 3.73 8.51 32.27
N LYS A 761 3.78 9.75 32.78
CA LYS A 761 2.57 10.47 33.23
C LYS A 761 2.60 11.88 32.67
N MET A 762 1.91 12.08 31.56
CA MET A 762 1.97 13.33 30.81
C MET A 762 0.68 13.62 30.05
N GLU A 763 0.41 14.90 29.83
CA GLU A 763 -0.67 15.38 28.98
C GLU A 763 -0.07 16.00 27.71
N LEU A 764 -0.60 15.62 26.54
CA LEU A 764 -0.18 16.17 25.26
C LEU A 764 -1.40 16.67 24.47
N ILE A 765 -1.14 17.70 23.66
CA ILE A 765 -2.05 18.10 22.59
C ILE A 765 -1.40 17.71 21.28
N ALA A 766 -2.13 16.93 20.47
CA ALA A 766 -1.70 16.50 19.14
C ALA A 766 -2.52 17.20 18.07
N SER A 767 -1.90 17.54 16.93
CA SER A 767 -2.59 18.16 15.80
C SER A 767 -1.99 17.76 14.46
N THR A 768 -2.85 17.74 13.42
CA THR A 768 -2.50 17.55 12.01
C THR A 768 -3.45 18.34 11.12
N MET A 769 -3.17 18.36 9.81
CA MET A 769 -4.08 18.94 8.82
C MET A 769 -5.21 17.96 8.44
#